data_8b0ed513f1d5b2af048e6bb845f88b0c
#
_entry.id   8b0ed513f1d5b2af048e6bb845f88b0c
#
_cell.length_a   1.000
_cell.length_b   1.000
_cell.length_c   1.000
_cell.angle_alpha   90.00
_cell.angle_beta   90.00
_cell.angle_gamma   90.00
#
_symmetry.space_group_name_H-M   'P 1'
#
loop_
_entity.id
_entity.type
_entity.pdbx_description
1 polymer ?
#
loop_
_entity_poly.entity_id
_entity_poly.type
_entity_poly.pdbx_seq_one_letter_code
_entity_poly.pdbx_strand_id
1 'polypeptide(L)'
;MSIIYRSFAAVLNKKCTNRQEEKVLAKNKKKKYSEKPQTTVSAQTEEQPAPTDEISEDAAIAPKTEKKVTEGEIKSDNNDSEKRQVKSKPARSLPKLETKEMSKTPLFIILSFVVPFIIMGVVFARAGIYPFGERQVLYSDCKQQYYPFLQEFREKLVSGDSLFYSWRNGYGTNFIAMIGYYIASPLNLLSVFVPVQYLREAMAVFMMTKIACASLFMAMFLKKVYKRNDLSLVAFGCCYAFCDFIMGYYWNTIWLDSVALMPLVALGVYYVVHEKKFKLYIISLAVAFVSSYYIGYMICVFVVLWFIVTSIIKKSKFEEICENVIRMAIYSVISLCMTLPITLTSYIQLQNTVGTEDKWPEKIEIYNNFMEILANLFSFHKTTTMEGLPNIGSGVVCILLLVIFIRAKNIELREKIAYLSLLGLIFISLNINYLDYIWHGFHFPNMIPYRFSFLFSFVLIAIAYRGFTSFVDLDKKDIIGMCIVTAAMVCITVFYLDQKAVIGSLIVAALYILMMLFYEFNLLNRRLLIIFASILIVAEMCFEASIGVDSVGTTDHNNYPDKKESVAELVDYAYDKNGDEFFRLDMEYYSTKNDGMIYGYNGIGQFSSTSYKNVIDFTSRFGMVSKRSSYQYLLTSPVTSMYSGIKYVISRDKYKGGMISLTDEKTSSDGLVDLYYNEYTLPIAYMADKGIRNVNMINDNVFITQNEVFKASTGVDSDVYTILRPSSFDCLNMEHEEADGGLYSYSFTEGNSSGEINVKYTATEDGEYYAWANVKSSENITVESASLTHTYNIDAQRYIFPCGYHHKGETFTLKVDSNKSGKNIIGAALLNKNVLDEGYAQLADEGLKVTKYTSDTIEGTIDVQRSGVFMTSIPYEKGWTLYVDGEKVKTQEVMEVFISADMTKGTHTIKMKYTPEGFVPGVIISIMALIAFIFLCVKDKLTADGKEFAFFKKKQ
;
A
#
# COMPACT_ATOMS: atom_id res chain seq x y z
N MET A 1 -26.48 -39.02 25.30
CA MET A 1 -25.85 -38.05 24.41
C MET A 1 -26.30 -36.60 24.58
N SER A 2 -27.58 -36.29 24.83
CA SER A 2 -28.07 -34.91 25.05
C SER A 2 -27.57 -34.25 26.35
N ILE A 3 -27.33 -35.04 27.40
CA ILE A 3 -26.87 -34.51 28.72
C ILE A 3 -25.35 -34.20 28.69
N ILE A 4 -24.59 -34.99 27.93
CA ILE A 4 -23.13 -34.76 27.76
C ILE A 4 -22.87 -33.56 26.89
N TYR A 5 -23.70 -33.29 25.90
CA TYR A 5 -23.59 -32.13 25.03
C TYR A 5 -23.89 -30.81 25.76
N ARG A 6 -24.90 -30.79 26.68
CA ARG A 6 -25.25 -29.61 27.51
C ARG A 6 -24.20 -29.29 28.57
N SER A 7 -23.57 -30.30 29.16
CA SER A 7 -22.50 -30.09 30.15
C SER A 7 -21.19 -29.60 29.48
N PHE A 8 -20.91 -30.06 28.27
CA PHE A 8 -19.75 -29.59 27.52
C PHE A 8 -19.91 -28.16 26.99
N ALA A 9 -21.11 -27.80 26.55
CA ALA A 9 -21.44 -26.45 26.11
C ALA A 9 -21.38 -25.41 27.25
N ALA A 10 -21.76 -25.79 28.47
CA ALA A 10 -21.67 -24.90 29.62
C ALA A 10 -20.24 -24.64 30.11
N VAL A 11 -19.36 -25.64 30.01
CA VAL A 11 -17.93 -25.52 30.33
C VAL A 11 -17.18 -24.69 29.25
N LEU A 12 -17.58 -24.82 28.00
CA LEU A 12 -16.99 -24.06 26.89
C LEU A 12 -17.39 -22.57 26.94
N ASN A 13 -18.65 -22.26 27.26
CA ASN A 13 -19.09 -20.86 27.41
C ASN A 13 -18.41 -20.14 28.59
N LYS A 14 -18.17 -20.82 29.70
CA LYS A 14 -17.48 -20.24 30.86
C LYS A 14 -15.98 -19.98 30.57
N LYS A 15 -15.32 -20.76 29.69
CA LYS A 15 -13.94 -20.52 29.24
C LYS A 15 -13.84 -19.42 28.19
N CYS A 16 -14.85 -19.23 27.35
CA CYS A 16 -14.88 -18.14 26.36
C CYS A 16 -15.03 -16.77 27.00
N THR A 17 -15.89 -16.63 28.03
CA THR A 17 -16.07 -15.36 28.76
C THR A 17 -14.79 -14.94 29.52
N ASN A 18 -14.15 -15.87 30.22
CA ASN A 18 -12.88 -15.59 30.90
C ASN A 18 -11.73 -15.24 29.95
N ARG A 19 -11.72 -15.81 28.72
CA ARG A 19 -10.68 -15.53 27.72
C ARG A 19 -10.86 -14.17 27.04
N GLN A 20 -12.10 -13.69 26.90
CA GLN A 20 -12.37 -12.32 26.42
C GLN A 20 -11.98 -11.28 27.45
N GLU A 21 -12.26 -11.51 28.73
CA GLU A 21 -11.84 -10.62 29.81
C GLU A 21 -10.31 -10.57 29.96
N GLU A 22 -9.61 -11.72 29.86
CA GLU A 22 -8.13 -11.74 29.87
C GLU A 22 -7.52 -11.04 28.65
N LYS A 23 -8.11 -11.16 27.45
CA LYS A 23 -7.64 -10.45 26.24
C LYS A 23 -7.86 -8.94 26.33
N VAL A 24 -8.96 -8.50 26.94
CA VAL A 24 -9.23 -7.07 27.20
C VAL A 24 -8.25 -6.53 28.26
N LEU A 25 -7.96 -7.30 29.31
CA LEU A 25 -6.98 -6.94 30.33
C LEU A 25 -5.53 -6.94 29.80
N ALA A 26 -5.19 -7.85 28.89
CA ALA A 26 -3.88 -7.89 28.24
C ALA A 26 -3.70 -6.74 27.22
N LYS A 27 -4.79 -6.39 26.50
CA LYS A 27 -4.79 -5.24 25.56
C LYS A 27 -4.63 -3.92 26.31
N ASN A 28 -5.27 -3.79 27.47
CA ASN A 28 -5.14 -2.62 28.33
C ASN A 28 -3.78 -2.55 29.03
N LYS A 29 -3.14 -3.69 29.34
CA LYS A 29 -1.76 -3.70 29.86
C LYS A 29 -0.72 -3.35 28.78
N LYS A 30 -0.87 -3.80 27.52
CA LYS A 30 0.03 -3.41 26.41
C LYS A 30 -0.08 -1.90 26.11
N LYS A 31 -1.28 -1.31 26.20
CA LYS A 31 -1.49 0.14 26.00
C LYS A 31 -0.84 1.00 27.09
N LYS A 32 -0.64 0.46 28.29
CA LYS A 32 -0.05 1.18 29.45
C LYS A 32 1.50 1.23 29.41
N TYR A 33 2.16 0.49 28.51
CA TYR A 33 3.63 0.44 28.40
C TYR A 33 4.20 1.16 27.15
N SER A 34 3.37 1.72 26.27
CA SER A 34 3.81 2.43 25.07
C SER A 34 3.89 3.95 25.23
N GLU A 35 3.54 4.49 26.39
CA GLU A 35 3.64 5.93 26.63
C GLU A 35 4.61 6.22 27.77
N LYS A 36 5.86 6.57 27.44
CA LYS A 36 6.72 7.35 28.34
C LYS A 36 7.19 8.62 27.60
N PRO A 37 7.02 9.77 28.24
CA PRO A 37 7.31 11.05 27.64
C PRO A 37 8.80 11.32 27.54
N GLN A 38 9.22 11.93 26.46
CA GLN A 38 10.54 12.55 26.31
C GLN A 38 10.60 13.82 27.14
N THR A 39 11.40 13.80 28.18
CA THR A 39 11.81 15.00 28.90
C THR A 39 13.23 15.36 28.46
N THR A 40 13.35 16.48 27.80
CA THR A 40 14.59 17.22 27.55
C THR A 40 15.14 17.77 28.89
N VAL A 41 16.37 17.44 29.23
CA VAL A 41 17.18 18.24 30.18
C VAL A 41 18.60 18.34 29.66
N SER A 42 19.06 19.56 29.65
CA SER A 42 20.36 20.09 29.24
C SER A 42 21.51 19.58 30.10
N ALA A 43 22.69 19.59 29.48
CA ALA A 43 23.98 19.28 30.00
C ALA A 43 24.40 20.12 31.20
N GLN A 44 25.03 19.49 32.18
CA GLN A 44 26.22 20.05 32.86
C GLN A 44 27.12 18.93 33.38
N THR A 45 28.38 19.11 33.13
CA THR A 45 29.60 18.44 33.52
C THR A 45 29.76 18.34 35.03
N GLU A 46 30.32 17.21 35.52
CA GLU A 46 31.40 17.22 36.52
C GLU A 46 31.98 15.82 36.84
N GLU A 47 33.19 15.81 37.16
CA GLU A 47 34.25 14.82 37.21
C GLU A 47 34.12 13.66 38.19
N GLN A 48 34.99 12.68 37.93
CA GLN A 48 35.40 11.44 38.61
C GLN A 48 35.70 11.58 40.13
N PRO A 49 35.98 10.49 40.94
CA PRO A 49 36.95 9.44 40.61
C PRO A 49 36.58 8.01 41.08
N ALA A 50 37.39 7.07 40.60
CA ALA A 50 37.56 5.69 41.08
C ALA A 50 38.35 5.66 42.42
N PRO A 51 38.38 4.53 43.17
CA PRO A 51 39.48 3.58 43.03
C PRO A 51 39.14 2.08 43.26
N THR A 52 39.88 1.18 42.59
CA THR A 52 40.83 0.15 43.04
C THR A 52 40.36 -0.77 44.21
N ASP A 53 40.51 -2.04 44.15
CA ASP A 53 41.62 -3.00 44.18
C ASP A 53 41.05 -4.44 44.13
N GLU A 54 41.62 -5.28 43.33
CA GLU A 54 42.71 -6.23 43.52
C GLU A 54 42.35 -7.60 44.15
N ILE A 55 42.91 -8.59 43.43
CA ILE A 55 43.62 -9.82 43.88
C ILE A 55 42.73 -11.08 43.91
N SER A 56 43.07 -12.23 43.43
CA SER A 56 44.25 -12.89 42.80
C SER A 56 43.85 -14.28 42.37
N GLU A 57 44.47 -14.78 41.29
CA GLU A 57 45.32 -15.98 41.20
C GLU A 57 44.76 -17.27 41.81
N ASP A 58 44.84 -18.42 41.22
CA ASP A 58 45.94 -19.13 40.59
C ASP A 58 45.47 -20.38 39.80
N ALA A 59 46.12 -20.59 38.70
CA ALA A 59 46.93 -21.73 38.26
C ALA A 59 46.21 -23.07 38.06
N ALA A 60 46.28 -23.66 36.99
CA ALA A 60 47.29 -24.13 36.06
C ALA A 60 47.30 -25.69 35.91
N ILE A 61 47.64 -26.09 34.70
CA ILE A 61 48.31 -27.33 34.31
C ILE A 61 47.49 -28.46 33.70
N ALA A 62 47.70 -28.61 32.40
CA ALA A 62 47.60 -29.85 31.60
C ALA A 62 48.77 -30.81 31.99
N PRO A 63 48.89 -32.09 31.57
CA PRO A 63 49.11 -32.36 30.14
C PRO A 63 48.57 -33.71 29.60
N LYS A 64 48.78 -33.82 28.27
CA LYS A 64 48.74 -34.97 27.37
C LYS A 64 49.30 -36.30 27.93
N THR A 65 48.71 -37.41 27.43
CA THR A 65 49.55 -38.54 26.95
C THR A 65 48.79 -39.36 25.89
N GLU A 66 49.43 -39.47 24.76
CA GLU A 66 49.23 -40.53 23.73
C GLU A 66 49.65 -41.87 24.27
N LYS A 67 49.04 -42.96 23.81
CA LYS A 67 49.68 -44.23 23.54
C LYS A 67 49.03 -45.01 22.42
N LYS A 68 49.82 -45.18 21.37
CA LYS A 68 49.75 -46.29 20.36
C LYS A 68 50.03 -47.59 21.05
N VAL A 69 49.60 -48.74 20.42
CA VAL A 69 50.27 -50.00 20.17
C VAL A 69 49.20 -51.05 19.86
N THR A 70 49.16 -51.62 18.79
CA THR A 70 49.72 -52.62 17.88
C THR A 70 48.81 -53.82 17.73
N GLU A 71 48.85 -54.32 16.47
CA GLU A 71 48.27 -55.51 15.91
C GLU A 71 48.50 -56.76 16.73
N GLY A 72 47.59 -57.76 16.59
CA GLY A 72 47.76 -59.10 17.02
C GLY A 72 46.71 -60.01 16.43
N GLU A 73 47.06 -60.68 15.32
CA GLU A 73 46.32 -61.81 14.75
C GLU A 73 46.17 -62.93 15.79
N ILE A 74 45.04 -63.66 15.83
CA ILE A 74 44.95 -65.08 16.04
C ILE A 74 43.65 -65.67 15.56
N LYS A 75 43.74 -66.81 14.93
CA LYS A 75 42.89 -67.71 14.18
C LYS A 75 41.65 -68.21 14.91
N SER A 76 40.67 -68.41 14.05
CA SER A 76 39.66 -69.53 13.95
C SER A 76 39.30 -70.37 15.19
N ASP A 77 37.98 -70.43 15.46
CA ASP A 77 37.30 -71.73 15.50
C ASP A 77 35.79 -71.58 15.30
N ASN A 78 35.23 -72.54 14.55
CA ASN A 78 33.85 -72.71 14.23
C ASN A 78 32.99 -72.97 15.45
N ASN A 79 31.79 -72.44 15.48
CA ASN A 79 30.57 -73.24 15.80
C ASN A 79 29.28 -72.54 15.30
N ASP A 80 28.47 -73.41 14.72
CA ASP A 80 27.13 -73.13 14.23
C ASP A 80 26.19 -72.49 15.21
N SER A 81 25.53 -71.43 14.79
CA SER A 81 24.19 -71.09 15.27
C SER A 81 23.41 -70.29 14.22
N GLU A 82 22.26 -70.76 13.88
CA GLU A 82 21.22 -70.38 12.92
C GLU A 82 21.16 -68.87 12.63
N LYS A 83 21.53 -68.51 11.40
CA LYS A 83 21.17 -67.22 10.78
C LYS A 83 19.67 -67.20 10.44
N ARG A 84 18.87 -66.57 11.30
CA ARG A 84 17.60 -65.99 10.86
C ARG A 84 17.90 -64.99 9.75
N GLN A 85 17.67 -65.34 8.51
CA GLN A 85 17.63 -64.45 7.37
C GLN A 85 16.52 -63.46 7.58
N VAL A 86 16.87 -62.23 7.97
CA VAL A 86 16.02 -61.06 7.75
C VAL A 86 15.95 -60.88 6.23
N LYS A 87 14.82 -61.26 5.62
CA LYS A 87 14.53 -60.96 4.22
C LYS A 87 14.60 -59.44 4.05
N SER A 88 15.68 -58.96 3.48
CA SER A 88 15.73 -57.57 2.94
C SER A 88 14.64 -57.50 1.88
N LYS A 89 13.71 -56.57 2.04
CA LYS A 89 12.75 -56.22 1.00
C LYS A 89 13.55 -56.04 -0.31
N PRO A 90 13.10 -56.61 -1.45
CA PRO A 90 13.78 -56.38 -2.71
C PRO A 90 13.82 -54.86 -2.94
N ALA A 91 15.01 -54.34 -3.22
CA ALA A 91 15.17 -52.98 -3.65
C ALA A 91 14.16 -52.76 -4.81
N ARG A 92 13.20 -51.82 -4.60
CA ARG A 92 12.29 -51.42 -5.67
C ARG A 92 13.18 -50.93 -6.82
N SER A 93 13.38 -51.82 -7.84
CA SER A 93 14.02 -51.40 -9.05
C SER A 93 13.20 -50.22 -9.58
N LEU A 94 13.78 -49.04 -9.51
CA LEU A 94 13.24 -47.86 -10.21
C LEU A 94 12.93 -48.34 -11.62
N PRO A 95 11.67 -48.24 -12.11
CA PRO A 95 11.50 -48.29 -13.53
C PRO A 95 12.38 -47.19 -14.03
N LYS A 96 13.42 -47.50 -14.84
CA LYS A 96 14.16 -46.49 -15.60
C LYS A 96 13.09 -45.56 -16.10
N LEU A 97 13.14 -44.27 -15.70
CA LEU A 97 12.34 -43.24 -16.31
C LEU A 97 12.65 -43.39 -17.80
N GLU A 98 11.84 -44.19 -18.50
CA GLU A 98 11.73 -44.01 -19.92
C GLU A 98 11.44 -42.54 -20.06
N THR A 99 12.35 -41.81 -20.64
CA THR A 99 12.17 -40.50 -21.20
C THR A 99 11.21 -40.65 -22.37
N LYS A 100 9.99 -41.14 -22.08
CA LYS A 100 8.86 -40.90 -22.94
C LYS A 100 8.77 -39.44 -23.07
N GLU A 101 8.97 -38.89 -24.27
CA GLU A 101 8.87 -37.47 -24.58
C GLU A 101 7.71 -36.92 -23.75
N MET A 102 8.02 -35.93 -22.87
CA MET A 102 7.06 -35.28 -22.01
C MET A 102 5.89 -34.88 -22.90
N SER A 103 4.69 -35.43 -22.64
CA SER A 103 3.50 -35.14 -23.44
C SER A 103 3.48 -33.64 -23.73
N LYS A 104 3.49 -33.26 -25.00
CA LYS A 104 3.53 -31.84 -25.45
C LYS A 104 2.24 -31.10 -25.12
N THR A 105 1.27 -31.78 -24.54
CA THR A 105 -0.05 -31.23 -24.23
C THR A 105 0.08 -30.16 -23.14
N PRO A 106 -0.33 -28.91 -23.37
CA PRO A 106 -0.26 -27.84 -22.37
C PRO A 106 -1.36 -27.92 -21.30
N LEU A 107 -2.12 -29.02 -21.25
CA LEU A 107 -3.33 -29.19 -20.46
C LEU A 107 -3.17 -28.74 -18.99
N PHE A 108 -2.16 -29.27 -18.28
CA PHE A 108 -1.99 -28.94 -16.85
C PHE A 108 -1.57 -27.50 -16.62
N ILE A 109 -0.90 -26.87 -17.59
CA ILE A 109 -0.59 -25.45 -17.57
C ILE A 109 -1.85 -24.62 -17.77
N ILE A 110 -2.73 -24.99 -18.70
CA ILE A 110 -4.02 -24.33 -18.90
C ILE A 110 -4.89 -24.48 -17.65
N LEU A 111 -4.97 -25.70 -17.11
CA LEU A 111 -5.73 -25.97 -15.88
C LEU A 111 -5.20 -25.18 -14.67
N SER A 112 -3.89 -24.91 -14.62
CA SER A 112 -3.30 -24.07 -13.55
C SER A 112 -3.74 -22.61 -13.61
N PHE A 113 -4.32 -22.15 -14.72
CA PHE A 113 -5.02 -20.86 -14.80
C PHE A 113 -6.51 -21.02 -14.55
N VAL A 114 -7.16 -21.98 -15.23
CA VAL A 114 -8.62 -22.12 -15.24
C VAL A 114 -9.16 -22.50 -13.87
N VAL A 115 -8.50 -23.43 -13.15
CA VAL A 115 -8.98 -23.91 -11.85
C VAL A 115 -9.02 -22.80 -10.80
N PRO A 116 -7.94 -22.04 -10.51
CA PRO A 116 -8.02 -20.96 -9.54
C PRO A 116 -8.92 -19.82 -9.99
N PHE A 117 -9.04 -19.52 -11.30
CA PHE A 117 -10.00 -18.54 -11.79
C PHE A 117 -11.44 -18.93 -11.45
N ILE A 118 -11.83 -20.19 -11.66
CA ILE A 118 -13.16 -20.71 -11.31
C ILE A 118 -13.37 -20.72 -9.80
N ILE A 119 -12.37 -21.13 -9.01
CA ILE A 119 -12.45 -21.14 -7.55
C ILE A 119 -12.75 -19.73 -7.04
N MET A 120 -12.01 -18.70 -7.48
CA MET A 120 -12.28 -17.33 -7.08
C MET A 120 -13.68 -16.85 -7.50
N GLY A 121 -14.14 -17.23 -8.71
CA GLY A 121 -15.50 -16.93 -9.16
C GLY A 121 -16.57 -17.52 -8.24
N VAL A 122 -16.39 -18.79 -7.81
CA VAL A 122 -17.29 -19.46 -6.87
C VAL A 122 -17.23 -18.82 -5.47
N VAL A 123 -16.04 -18.47 -5.00
CA VAL A 123 -15.85 -17.79 -3.70
C VAL A 123 -16.49 -16.39 -3.70
N PHE A 124 -16.32 -15.63 -4.79
CA PHE A 124 -16.96 -14.32 -4.93
C PHE A 124 -18.48 -14.45 -5.01
N ALA A 125 -19.00 -15.45 -5.74
CA ALA A 125 -20.45 -15.72 -5.78
C ALA A 125 -20.99 -16.09 -4.38
N ARG A 126 -20.26 -16.91 -3.61
CA ARG A 126 -20.61 -17.24 -2.22
C ARG A 126 -20.62 -15.98 -1.32
N ALA A 127 -19.68 -15.07 -1.52
CA ALA A 127 -19.58 -13.83 -0.77
C ALA A 127 -20.61 -12.77 -1.19
N GLY A 128 -21.47 -13.08 -2.17
CA GLY A 128 -22.50 -12.16 -2.67
C GLY A 128 -21.95 -11.00 -3.48
N ILE A 129 -20.77 -11.16 -4.10
CA ILE A 129 -20.21 -10.14 -4.99
C ILE A 129 -21.07 -10.04 -6.25
N TYR A 130 -21.44 -8.81 -6.65
CA TYR A 130 -22.22 -8.56 -7.84
C TYR A 130 -21.61 -9.24 -9.09
N PRO A 131 -22.39 -9.90 -9.99
CA PRO A 131 -23.85 -9.91 -10.05
C PRO A 131 -24.56 -10.99 -9.19
N PHE A 132 -23.86 -11.72 -8.33
CA PHE A 132 -24.42 -12.80 -7.52
C PHE A 132 -25.07 -12.32 -6.21
N GLY A 133 -24.98 -11.03 -5.90
CA GLY A 133 -25.56 -10.35 -4.75
C GLY A 133 -25.29 -8.85 -4.80
N GLU A 134 -25.49 -8.14 -3.69
CA GLU A 134 -25.39 -6.68 -3.59
C GLU A 134 -24.06 -6.20 -2.95
N ARG A 135 -23.02 -7.05 -2.99
CA ARG A 135 -21.71 -6.73 -2.43
C ARG A 135 -20.70 -6.44 -3.55
N GLN A 136 -19.56 -5.80 -3.19
CA GLN A 136 -18.46 -5.54 -4.11
C GLN A 136 -17.10 -5.75 -3.44
N VAL A 137 -16.07 -5.88 -4.28
CA VAL A 137 -14.68 -6.12 -3.86
C VAL A 137 -13.93 -4.86 -3.43
N LEU A 138 -14.52 -3.68 -3.57
CA LEU A 138 -13.86 -2.41 -3.27
C LEU A 138 -13.73 -2.23 -1.74
N TYR A 139 -12.60 -2.62 -1.19
CA TYR A 139 -12.25 -2.50 0.22
C TYR A 139 -11.09 -1.52 0.40
N SER A 140 -11.09 -0.71 1.49
CA SER A 140 -10.02 0.21 1.87
C SER A 140 -9.52 1.08 0.68
N ASP A 141 -8.22 1.06 0.38
CA ASP A 141 -7.60 1.83 -0.71
C ASP A 141 -8.15 1.47 -2.10
N CYS A 142 -8.65 0.25 -2.28
CA CYS A 142 -9.29 -0.13 -3.53
C CYS A 142 -10.53 0.73 -3.82
N LYS A 143 -11.31 1.08 -2.77
CA LYS A 143 -12.44 1.99 -2.84
C LYS A 143 -11.99 3.45 -2.96
N GLN A 144 -11.01 3.85 -2.12
CA GLN A 144 -10.62 5.25 -1.97
C GLN A 144 -9.68 5.76 -3.07
N GLN A 145 -8.86 4.87 -3.67
CA GLN A 145 -7.78 5.24 -4.58
C GLN A 145 -7.85 4.48 -5.91
N TYR A 146 -7.78 3.14 -5.91
CA TYR A 146 -7.52 2.38 -7.12
C TYR A 146 -8.66 2.45 -8.13
N TYR A 147 -9.91 2.44 -7.67
CA TYR A 147 -11.07 2.59 -8.53
C TYR A 147 -11.17 4.00 -9.14
N PRO A 148 -11.13 5.10 -8.36
CA PRO A 148 -11.12 6.46 -8.93
C PRO A 148 -10.00 6.67 -9.94
N PHE A 149 -8.77 6.24 -9.61
CA PHE A 149 -7.62 6.39 -10.50
C PHE A 149 -7.75 5.60 -11.79
N LEU A 150 -8.28 4.37 -11.72
CA LEU A 150 -8.53 3.55 -12.90
C LEU A 150 -9.64 4.15 -13.77
N GLN A 151 -10.66 4.76 -13.18
CA GLN A 151 -11.73 5.41 -13.92
C GLN A 151 -11.19 6.58 -14.74
N GLU A 152 -10.46 7.52 -14.13
CA GLU A 152 -9.86 8.63 -14.88
C GLU A 152 -8.85 8.15 -15.93
N PHE A 153 -8.01 7.16 -15.60
CA PHE A 153 -7.08 6.56 -16.55
C PHE A 153 -7.80 6.03 -17.80
N ARG A 154 -8.88 5.29 -17.59
CA ARG A 154 -9.74 4.81 -18.69
C ARG A 154 -10.31 5.96 -19.50
N GLU A 155 -10.88 6.97 -18.85
CA GLU A 155 -11.48 8.13 -19.51
C GLU A 155 -10.47 8.87 -20.38
N LYS A 156 -9.26 9.16 -19.85
CA LYS A 156 -8.17 9.78 -20.61
C LYS A 156 -7.72 8.93 -21.81
N LEU A 157 -7.64 7.62 -21.67
CA LEU A 157 -7.30 6.73 -22.79
C LEU A 157 -8.38 6.70 -23.87
N VAL A 158 -9.66 6.72 -23.49
CA VAL A 158 -10.78 6.70 -24.44
C VAL A 158 -10.94 8.04 -25.15
N SER A 159 -10.77 9.16 -24.44
CA SER A 159 -10.86 10.51 -25.02
C SER A 159 -9.60 10.91 -25.80
N GLY A 160 -8.46 10.21 -25.59
CA GLY A 160 -7.16 10.60 -26.14
C GLY A 160 -6.54 11.83 -25.44
N ASP A 161 -6.99 12.13 -24.21
CA ASP A 161 -6.42 13.22 -23.41
C ASP A 161 -5.03 12.90 -22.88
N SER A 162 -4.26 13.95 -22.53
CA SER A 162 -2.90 13.80 -22.03
C SER A 162 -2.84 13.03 -20.71
N LEU A 163 -1.91 12.08 -20.62
CA LEU A 163 -1.62 11.34 -19.39
C LEU A 163 -0.62 12.06 -18.47
N PHE A 164 -0.18 13.27 -18.80
CA PHE A 164 0.85 13.96 -18.06
C PHE A 164 0.35 14.54 -16.74
N TYR A 165 -0.84 15.14 -16.74
CA TYR A 165 -1.38 15.83 -15.59
C TYR A 165 -2.87 15.56 -15.40
N SER A 166 -3.36 15.70 -14.18
CA SER A 166 -4.79 15.64 -13.84
C SER A 166 -5.19 16.85 -13.00
N TRP A 167 -6.27 17.52 -13.38
CA TRP A 167 -6.92 18.58 -12.60
C TRP A 167 -7.98 18.03 -11.62
N ARG A 168 -8.35 16.76 -11.77
CA ARG A 168 -9.42 16.13 -10.99
C ARG A 168 -8.98 15.64 -9.61
N ASN A 169 -7.71 15.84 -9.27
CA ASN A 169 -7.13 15.31 -8.05
C ASN A 169 -6.16 16.32 -7.43
N GLY A 170 -6.49 16.78 -6.25
CA GLY A 170 -5.75 17.83 -5.58
C GLY A 170 -5.80 19.16 -6.33
N TYR A 171 -4.91 20.06 -6.01
CA TYR A 171 -4.74 21.32 -6.80
C TYR A 171 -4.23 21.05 -8.23
N GLY A 172 -4.16 19.80 -8.62
CA GLY A 172 -3.56 19.24 -9.81
C GLY A 172 -2.38 18.33 -9.47
N THR A 173 -2.18 17.26 -10.23
CA THR A 173 -1.17 16.23 -9.90
C THR A 173 -0.52 15.63 -11.13
N ASN A 174 0.75 15.23 -10.98
CA ASN A 174 1.51 14.46 -11.96
C ASN A 174 0.85 13.07 -12.19
N PHE A 175 0.12 12.91 -13.28
CA PHE A 175 -0.64 11.70 -13.53
C PHE A 175 0.22 10.51 -13.98
N ILE A 176 1.38 10.76 -14.62
CA ILE A 176 2.35 9.69 -14.94
C ILE A 176 2.92 9.05 -13.67
N ALA A 177 3.22 9.87 -12.65
CA ALA A 177 3.69 9.34 -11.37
C ALA A 177 2.60 8.53 -10.66
N MET A 178 1.35 8.97 -10.74
CA MET A 178 0.20 8.23 -10.23
C MET A 178 0.00 6.90 -10.99
N ILE A 179 0.11 6.91 -12.33
CA ILE A 179 0.08 5.68 -13.13
C ILE A 179 1.14 4.71 -12.63
N GLY A 180 2.39 5.15 -12.45
CA GLY A 180 3.49 4.30 -12.02
C GLY A 180 3.31 3.72 -10.62
N TYR A 181 2.62 4.43 -9.74
CA TYR A 181 2.36 3.94 -8.37
C TYR A 181 1.16 2.97 -8.31
N TYR A 182 0.04 3.29 -9.02
CA TYR A 182 -1.25 2.64 -8.79
C TYR A 182 -1.81 1.86 -9.98
N ILE A 183 -1.49 2.24 -11.23
CA ILE A 183 -2.29 1.86 -12.39
C ILE A 183 -1.48 1.12 -13.46
N ALA A 184 -0.14 1.04 -13.35
CA ALA A 184 0.75 0.51 -14.39
C ALA A 184 0.63 -1.00 -14.66
N SER A 185 -0.43 -1.65 -14.18
CA SER A 185 -0.76 -3.05 -14.53
C SER A 185 -1.11 -3.16 -16.01
N PRO A 186 -0.52 -4.12 -16.75
CA PRO A 186 -0.90 -4.37 -18.16
C PRO A 186 -2.39 -4.69 -18.33
N LEU A 187 -3.04 -5.31 -17.35
CA LEU A 187 -4.48 -5.61 -17.40
C LEU A 187 -5.34 -4.36 -17.34
N ASN A 188 -4.87 -3.30 -16.70
CA ASN A 188 -5.62 -2.04 -16.60
C ASN A 188 -5.81 -1.37 -17.98
N LEU A 189 -4.95 -1.66 -18.97
CA LEU A 189 -5.15 -1.21 -20.35
C LEU A 189 -6.44 -1.79 -20.96
N LEU A 190 -6.90 -2.95 -20.50
CA LEU A 190 -8.15 -3.56 -20.97
C LEU A 190 -9.38 -2.78 -20.49
N SER A 191 -9.26 -1.88 -19.52
CA SER A 191 -10.36 -1.01 -19.08
C SER A 191 -10.94 -0.15 -20.20
N VAL A 192 -10.16 0.16 -21.24
CA VAL A 192 -10.61 0.90 -22.43
C VAL A 192 -11.81 0.22 -23.10
N PHE A 193 -11.87 -1.11 -23.08
CA PHE A 193 -12.96 -1.90 -23.67
C PHE A 193 -14.16 -2.07 -22.74
N VAL A 194 -14.07 -1.60 -21.49
CA VAL A 194 -15.14 -1.75 -20.49
C VAL A 194 -15.92 -0.45 -20.38
N PRO A 195 -17.26 -0.46 -20.53
CA PRO A 195 -18.09 0.71 -20.19
C PRO A 195 -17.89 1.12 -18.73
N VAL A 196 -17.89 2.43 -18.45
CA VAL A 196 -17.56 2.95 -17.10
C VAL A 196 -18.47 2.38 -16.00
N GLN A 197 -19.74 2.11 -16.31
CA GLN A 197 -20.70 1.53 -15.38
C GLN A 197 -20.35 0.11 -14.89
N TYR A 198 -19.54 -0.63 -15.67
CA TYR A 198 -19.09 -2.00 -15.34
C TYR A 198 -17.61 -2.06 -14.91
N LEU A 199 -16.99 -0.91 -14.66
CA LEU A 199 -15.56 -0.86 -14.34
C LEU A 199 -15.25 -1.51 -12.99
N ARG A 200 -16.19 -1.46 -12.02
CA ARG A 200 -16.06 -2.12 -10.71
C ARG A 200 -16.05 -3.65 -10.85
N GLU A 201 -16.94 -4.18 -11.67
CA GLU A 201 -17.03 -5.60 -11.98
C GLU A 201 -15.79 -6.07 -12.76
N ALA A 202 -15.31 -5.26 -13.68
CA ALA A 202 -14.06 -5.54 -14.40
C ALA A 202 -12.87 -5.62 -13.44
N MET A 203 -12.80 -4.78 -12.40
CA MET A 203 -11.75 -4.89 -11.38
C MET A 203 -11.80 -6.22 -10.65
N ALA A 204 -12.99 -6.75 -10.31
CA ALA A 204 -13.12 -8.09 -9.73
C ALA A 204 -12.59 -9.17 -10.67
N VAL A 205 -12.88 -9.09 -11.96
CA VAL A 205 -12.36 -10.00 -12.99
C VAL A 205 -10.83 -9.86 -13.14
N PHE A 206 -10.30 -8.64 -13.06
CA PHE A 206 -8.85 -8.41 -13.09
C PHE A 206 -8.16 -9.03 -11.87
N MET A 207 -8.74 -8.92 -10.67
CA MET A 207 -8.23 -9.60 -9.46
C MET A 207 -8.19 -11.11 -9.66
N MET A 208 -9.31 -11.71 -10.08
CA MET A 208 -9.38 -13.14 -10.39
C MET A 208 -8.32 -13.57 -11.41
N THR A 209 -8.13 -12.77 -12.46
CA THR A 209 -7.13 -13.03 -13.52
C THR A 209 -5.70 -13.00 -12.98
N LYS A 210 -5.36 -12.00 -12.14
CA LYS A 210 -4.03 -11.89 -11.52
C LYS A 210 -3.73 -13.07 -10.59
N ILE A 211 -4.71 -13.49 -9.77
CA ILE A 211 -4.60 -14.67 -8.90
C ILE A 211 -4.42 -15.95 -9.74
N ALA A 212 -5.17 -16.10 -10.82
CA ALA A 212 -5.03 -17.23 -11.74
C ALA A 212 -3.66 -17.23 -12.45
N CYS A 213 -3.14 -16.06 -12.82
CA CYS A 213 -1.79 -15.91 -13.35
C CYS A 213 -0.71 -16.32 -12.34
N ALA A 214 -0.89 -16.06 -11.04
CA ALA A 214 0.05 -16.50 -10.00
C ALA A 214 0.20 -18.03 -9.99
N SER A 215 -0.92 -18.76 -10.05
CA SER A 215 -0.91 -20.22 -10.19
C SER A 215 -0.27 -20.69 -11.50
N LEU A 216 -0.65 -20.10 -12.62
CA LEU A 216 -0.10 -20.41 -13.94
C LEU A 216 1.43 -20.27 -13.97
N PHE A 217 1.95 -19.16 -13.48
CA PHE A 217 3.37 -18.85 -13.52
C PHE A 217 4.17 -19.72 -12.54
N MET A 218 3.58 -20.05 -11.39
CA MET A 218 4.15 -21.05 -10.47
C MET A 218 4.19 -22.43 -11.11
N ALA A 219 3.13 -22.87 -11.76
CA ALA A 219 3.12 -24.17 -12.49
C ALA A 219 4.16 -24.20 -13.62
N MET A 220 4.36 -23.11 -14.35
CA MET A 220 5.42 -23.01 -15.38
C MET A 220 6.81 -23.15 -14.78
N PHE A 221 7.06 -22.50 -13.64
CA PHE A 221 8.31 -22.63 -12.88
C PHE A 221 8.54 -24.09 -12.44
N LEU A 222 7.56 -24.67 -11.75
CA LEU A 222 7.65 -26.05 -11.25
C LEU A 222 7.84 -27.08 -12.37
N LYS A 223 7.09 -26.95 -13.48
CA LYS A 223 7.21 -27.80 -14.66
C LYS A 223 8.64 -27.80 -15.22
N LYS A 224 9.24 -26.64 -15.37
CA LYS A 224 10.56 -26.51 -15.97
C LYS A 224 11.66 -26.96 -15.04
N VAL A 225 11.66 -26.51 -13.81
CA VAL A 225 12.73 -26.76 -12.83
C VAL A 225 12.75 -28.22 -12.41
N TYR A 226 11.58 -28.82 -12.15
CA TYR A 226 11.48 -30.20 -11.64
C TYR A 226 11.08 -31.24 -12.71
N LYS A 227 10.95 -30.82 -13.99
CA LYS A 227 10.68 -31.68 -15.14
C LYS A 227 9.45 -32.58 -14.96
N ARG A 228 8.36 -32.04 -14.41
CA ARG A 228 7.09 -32.73 -14.20
C ARG A 228 6.00 -32.13 -15.10
N ASN A 229 5.03 -32.99 -15.51
CA ASN A 229 3.86 -32.57 -16.28
C ASN A 229 2.66 -33.44 -15.90
N ASP A 230 2.11 -33.22 -14.72
CA ASP A 230 0.95 -33.90 -14.16
C ASP A 230 0.09 -32.96 -13.30
N LEU A 231 -1.01 -33.49 -12.72
CA LEU A 231 -1.99 -32.72 -11.96
C LEU A 231 -1.39 -31.97 -10.75
N SER A 232 -0.23 -32.43 -10.23
CA SER A 232 0.45 -31.75 -9.13
C SER A 232 0.85 -30.30 -9.47
N LEU A 233 1.03 -29.97 -10.76
CA LEU A 233 1.30 -28.60 -11.18
C LEU A 233 0.12 -27.67 -10.87
N VAL A 234 -1.11 -28.15 -11.08
CA VAL A 234 -2.33 -27.39 -10.75
C VAL A 234 -2.44 -27.20 -9.25
N ALA A 235 -2.25 -28.28 -8.48
CA ALA A 235 -2.38 -28.27 -7.03
C ALA A 235 -1.39 -27.27 -6.37
N PHE A 236 -0.10 -27.39 -6.68
CA PHE A 236 0.92 -26.48 -6.12
C PHE A 236 0.88 -25.07 -6.73
N GLY A 237 0.33 -24.93 -7.94
CA GLY A 237 -0.06 -23.62 -8.46
C GLY A 237 -1.13 -22.97 -7.60
N CYS A 238 -2.16 -23.72 -7.18
CA CYS A 238 -3.18 -23.24 -6.25
C CYS A 238 -2.60 -22.89 -4.87
N CYS A 239 -1.62 -23.66 -4.35
CA CYS A 239 -0.94 -23.28 -3.11
C CYS A 239 -0.31 -21.88 -3.17
N TYR A 240 0.22 -21.48 -4.33
CA TYR A 240 0.77 -20.13 -4.50
C TYR A 240 -0.33 -19.08 -4.70
N ALA A 241 -1.33 -19.37 -5.53
CA ALA A 241 -2.44 -18.47 -5.83
C ALA A 241 -3.31 -18.17 -4.61
N PHE A 242 -3.44 -19.11 -3.68
CA PHE A 242 -4.28 -19.00 -2.50
C PHE A 242 -3.47 -19.04 -1.19
N CYS A 243 -2.16 -18.71 -1.25
CA CYS A 243 -1.38 -18.51 -0.04
C CYS A 243 -1.93 -17.30 0.73
N ASP A 244 -1.71 -17.28 2.04
CA ASP A 244 -2.24 -16.24 2.94
C ASP A 244 -1.88 -14.84 2.48
N PHE A 245 -0.69 -14.63 1.91
CA PHE A 245 -0.30 -13.32 1.39
C PHE A 245 -1.26 -12.83 0.29
N ILE A 246 -1.50 -13.67 -0.72
CA ILE A 246 -2.38 -13.29 -1.83
C ILE A 246 -3.81 -13.14 -1.32
N MET A 247 -4.27 -14.02 -0.44
CA MET A 247 -5.64 -13.99 0.06
C MET A 247 -5.89 -12.86 1.07
N GLY A 248 -4.91 -12.46 1.86
CA GLY A 248 -5.03 -11.30 2.75
C GLY A 248 -4.97 -9.96 2.01
N TYR A 249 -4.31 -9.94 0.85
CA TYR A 249 -4.02 -8.70 0.12
C TYR A 249 -4.53 -8.65 -1.33
N TYR A 250 -5.46 -9.51 -1.73
CA TYR A 250 -5.98 -9.51 -3.10
C TYR A 250 -6.71 -8.20 -3.46
N TRP A 251 -7.27 -7.51 -2.48
CA TRP A 251 -7.86 -6.19 -2.63
C TRP A 251 -6.84 -5.11 -2.99
N ASN A 252 -5.57 -5.30 -2.62
CA ASN A 252 -4.47 -4.42 -2.97
C ASN A 252 -3.93 -4.77 -4.36
N THR A 253 -4.73 -4.42 -5.37
CA THR A 253 -4.53 -4.83 -6.77
C THR A 253 -3.21 -4.40 -7.37
N ILE A 254 -2.57 -3.36 -6.81
CA ILE A 254 -1.31 -2.78 -7.29
C ILE A 254 -0.09 -3.70 -7.05
N TRP A 255 -0.21 -4.70 -6.16
CA TRP A 255 0.87 -5.64 -5.87
C TRP A 255 0.75 -6.93 -6.67
N LEU A 256 -0.48 -7.32 -7.02
CA LEU A 256 -0.78 -8.67 -7.52
C LEU A 256 -0.04 -9.03 -8.81
N ASP A 257 0.16 -8.09 -9.73
CA ASP A 257 0.91 -8.36 -10.97
C ASP A 257 2.34 -8.79 -10.68
N SER A 258 3.03 -8.04 -9.83
CA SER A 258 4.44 -8.30 -9.47
C SER A 258 4.58 -9.59 -8.67
N VAL A 259 3.65 -9.84 -7.74
CA VAL A 259 3.59 -11.10 -6.97
C VAL A 259 3.33 -12.28 -7.90
N ALA A 260 2.37 -12.17 -8.83
CA ALA A 260 2.10 -13.21 -9.81
C ALA A 260 3.30 -13.49 -10.73
N LEU A 261 4.03 -12.46 -11.17
CA LEU A 261 5.19 -12.58 -12.06
C LEU A 261 6.45 -13.12 -11.38
N MET A 262 6.51 -13.09 -10.03
CA MET A 262 7.68 -13.53 -9.28
C MET A 262 8.19 -14.94 -9.66
N PRO A 263 7.34 -16.00 -9.81
CA PRO A 263 7.79 -17.31 -10.25
C PRO A 263 8.40 -17.29 -11.66
N LEU A 264 7.94 -16.41 -12.57
CA LEU A 264 8.54 -16.25 -13.90
C LEU A 264 9.90 -15.56 -13.84
N VAL A 265 10.07 -14.58 -12.96
CA VAL A 265 11.38 -13.94 -12.71
C VAL A 265 12.36 -15.00 -12.18
N ALA A 266 11.96 -15.80 -11.20
CA ALA A 266 12.77 -16.90 -10.67
C ALA A 266 13.11 -17.96 -11.75
N LEU A 267 12.16 -18.27 -12.64
CA LEU A 267 12.39 -19.13 -13.79
C LEU A 267 13.36 -18.48 -14.78
N GLY A 268 13.28 -17.16 -14.97
CA GLY A 268 14.21 -16.39 -15.76
C GLY A 268 15.64 -16.50 -15.25
N VAL A 269 15.86 -16.38 -13.94
CA VAL A 269 17.17 -16.61 -13.29
C VAL A 269 17.65 -18.04 -13.55
N TYR A 270 16.77 -19.04 -13.40
CA TYR A 270 17.10 -20.43 -13.72
C TYR A 270 17.59 -20.58 -15.18
N TYR A 271 16.91 -19.93 -16.15
CA TYR A 271 17.33 -19.98 -17.54
C TYR A 271 18.68 -19.31 -17.79
N VAL A 272 18.97 -18.18 -17.16
CA VAL A 272 20.27 -17.51 -17.27
C VAL A 272 21.37 -18.40 -16.73
N VAL A 273 21.18 -18.97 -15.55
CA VAL A 273 22.21 -19.79 -14.88
C VAL A 273 22.42 -21.15 -15.62
N HIS A 274 21.35 -21.84 -16.00
CA HIS A 274 21.44 -23.22 -16.54
C HIS A 274 21.55 -23.26 -18.07
N GLU A 275 20.87 -22.36 -18.78
CA GLU A 275 20.72 -22.43 -20.25
C GLU A 275 21.26 -21.19 -20.97
N LYS A 276 21.79 -20.20 -20.24
CA LYS A 276 22.30 -18.93 -20.77
C LYS A 276 21.26 -18.13 -21.57
N LYS A 277 19.96 -18.35 -21.33
CA LYS A 277 18.83 -17.65 -21.96
C LYS A 277 18.38 -16.48 -21.11
N PHE A 278 18.12 -15.32 -21.71
CA PHE A 278 17.89 -14.05 -21.02
C PHE A 278 16.49 -13.47 -21.20
N LYS A 279 15.80 -13.83 -22.29
CA LYS A 279 14.55 -13.14 -22.72
C LYS A 279 13.48 -13.14 -21.63
N LEU A 280 13.22 -14.31 -21.02
CA LEU A 280 12.21 -14.41 -19.97
C LEU A 280 12.57 -13.55 -18.76
N TYR A 281 13.83 -13.56 -18.35
CA TYR A 281 14.30 -12.79 -17.21
C TYR A 281 14.11 -11.27 -17.42
N ILE A 282 14.59 -10.74 -18.57
CA ILE A 282 14.48 -9.31 -18.88
C ILE A 282 13.02 -8.87 -18.92
N ILE A 283 12.16 -9.61 -19.64
CA ILE A 283 10.76 -9.23 -19.84
C ILE A 283 9.98 -9.36 -18.52
N SER A 284 10.11 -10.49 -17.80
CA SER A 284 9.33 -10.70 -16.58
C SER A 284 9.74 -9.72 -15.48
N LEU A 285 11.04 -9.39 -15.35
CA LEU A 285 11.50 -8.41 -14.38
C LEU A 285 11.03 -6.99 -14.75
N ALA A 286 11.10 -6.60 -16.04
CA ALA A 286 10.63 -5.29 -16.49
C ALA A 286 9.12 -5.10 -16.21
N VAL A 287 8.31 -6.10 -16.57
CA VAL A 287 6.85 -6.04 -16.31
C VAL A 287 6.55 -6.04 -14.82
N ALA A 288 7.23 -6.87 -14.02
CA ALA A 288 7.04 -6.89 -12.57
C ALA A 288 7.42 -5.55 -11.93
N PHE A 289 8.51 -4.91 -12.39
CA PHE A 289 8.98 -3.65 -11.84
C PHE A 289 8.10 -2.46 -12.25
N VAL A 290 7.61 -2.40 -13.49
CA VAL A 290 6.73 -1.31 -13.93
C VAL A 290 5.33 -1.44 -13.31
N SER A 291 4.83 -2.66 -13.11
CA SER A 291 3.50 -2.88 -12.52
C SER A 291 3.43 -2.46 -11.05
N SER A 292 4.53 -2.64 -10.31
CA SER A 292 4.70 -2.13 -8.95
C SER A 292 6.20 -2.05 -8.66
N TYR A 293 6.79 -0.88 -8.77
CA TYR A 293 8.22 -0.70 -8.50
C TYR A 293 8.58 -1.05 -7.05
N TYR A 294 7.64 -0.91 -6.12
CA TYR A 294 7.83 -1.21 -4.71
C TYR A 294 7.99 -2.73 -4.45
N ILE A 295 7.05 -3.54 -4.94
CA ILE A 295 7.18 -5.01 -4.91
C ILE A 295 8.32 -5.46 -5.85
N GLY A 296 8.50 -4.77 -6.98
CA GLY A 296 9.60 -5.00 -7.92
C GLY A 296 10.98 -4.84 -7.26
N TYR A 297 11.15 -3.86 -6.35
CA TYR A 297 12.36 -3.72 -5.54
C TYR A 297 12.60 -4.95 -4.67
N MET A 298 11.59 -5.44 -3.96
CA MET A 298 11.70 -6.66 -3.14
C MET A 298 12.06 -7.88 -3.99
N ILE A 299 11.51 -7.98 -5.21
CA ILE A 299 11.87 -9.02 -6.18
C ILE A 299 13.34 -8.86 -6.61
N CYS A 300 13.84 -7.64 -6.83
CA CYS A 300 15.25 -7.41 -7.18
C CYS A 300 16.20 -7.87 -6.06
N VAL A 301 15.90 -7.57 -4.81
CA VAL A 301 16.65 -8.09 -3.65
C VAL A 301 16.62 -9.62 -3.63
N PHE A 302 15.44 -10.20 -3.81
CA PHE A 302 15.27 -11.65 -3.83
C PHE A 302 16.02 -12.33 -5.00
N VAL A 303 16.06 -11.71 -6.18
CA VAL A 303 16.80 -12.23 -7.37
C VAL A 303 18.27 -12.49 -7.06
N VAL A 304 18.91 -11.61 -6.27
CA VAL A 304 20.30 -11.81 -5.86
C VAL A 304 20.44 -13.07 -5.00
N LEU A 305 19.56 -13.24 -4.01
CA LEU A 305 19.55 -14.41 -3.13
C LEU A 305 19.23 -15.70 -3.91
N TRP A 306 18.25 -15.63 -4.81
CA TRP A 306 17.82 -16.74 -5.65
C TRP A 306 18.90 -17.15 -6.65
N PHE A 307 19.64 -16.20 -7.20
CA PHE A 307 20.79 -16.46 -8.06
C PHE A 307 21.88 -17.25 -7.31
N ILE A 308 22.19 -16.88 -6.06
CA ILE A 308 23.14 -17.60 -5.22
C ILE A 308 22.68 -19.04 -5.01
N VAL A 309 21.43 -19.24 -4.57
CA VAL A 309 20.85 -20.57 -4.36
C VAL A 309 20.91 -21.43 -5.63
N THR A 310 20.49 -20.87 -6.76
CA THR A 310 20.47 -21.57 -8.06
C THR A 310 21.87 -21.96 -8.53
N SER A 311 22.87 -21.09 -8.30
CA SER A 311 24.27 -21.36 -8.61
C SER A 311 24.90 -22.44 -7.72
N ILE A 312 24.55 -22.44 -6.42
CA ILE A 312 24.97 -23.50 -5.47
C ILE A 312 24.39 -24.85 -5.88
N ILE A 313 23.10 -24.91 -6.23
CA ILE A 313 22.42 -26.15 -6.64
C ILE A 313 23.03 -26.69 -7.95
N LYS A 314 23.31 -25.82 -8.91
CA LYS A 314 23.94 -26.19 -10.17
C LYS A 314 25.38 -26.67 -10.02
N LYS A 315 26.06 -26.38 -8.92
CA LYS A 315 27.52 -26.62 -8.71
C LYS A 315 28.38 -25.83 -9.71
N SER A 316 27.96 -24.57 -9.98
CA SER A 316 28.68 -23.69 -10.90
C SER A 316 30.12 -23.45 -10.44
N LYS A 317 31.08 -23.51 -11.36
CA LYS A 317 32.47 -23.11 -11.09
C LYS A 317 32.55 -21.62 -10.88
N PHE A 318 33.58 -21.16 -10.18
CA PHE A 318 33.78 -19.73 -9.87
C PHE A 318 33.77 -18.85 -11.12
N GLU A 319 34.48 -19.27 -12.20
CA GLU A 319 34.49 -18.55 -13.49
C GLU A 319 33.07 -18.42 -14.07
N GLU A 320 32.29 -19.49 -14.02
CA GLU A 320 30.90 -19.48 -14.50
C GLU A 320 30.00 -18.59 -13.62
N ILE A 321 30.24 -18.55 -12.31
CA ILE A 321 29.53 -17.63 -11.40
C ILE A 321 29.82 -16.18 -11.78
N CYS A 322 31.10 -15.81 -11.97
CA CYS A 322 31.49 -14.47 -12.38
C CYS A 322 30.85 -14.08 -13.74
N GLU A 323 30.87 -14.97 -14.72
CA GLU A 323 30.23 -14.74 -16.01
C GLU A 323 28.72 -14.52 -15.87
N ASN A 324 28.07 -15.33 -15.06
CA ASN A 324 26.62 -15.21 -14.84
C ASN A 324 26.25 -13.97 -14.01
N VAL A 325 27.09 -13.52 -13.06
CA VAL A 325 26.92 -12.25 -12.33
C VAL A 325 26.92 -11.08 -13.32
N ILE A 326 27.91 -11.04 -14.24
CA ILE A 326 27.97 -9.99 -15.26
C ILE A 326 26.72 -10.02 -16.15
N ARG A 327 26.29 -11.22 -16.60
CA ARG A 327 25.06 -11.36 -17.39
C ARG A 327 23.83 -10.88 -16.62
N MET A 328 23.67 -11.33 -15.38
CA MET A 328 22.55 -10.91 -14.52
C MET A 328 22.54 -9.40 -14.34
N ALA A 329 23.69 -8.77 -14.07
CA ALA A 329 23.78 -7.32 -13.92
C ALA A 329 23.37 -6.60 -15.20
N ILE A 330 23.91 -6.99 -16.37
CA ILE A 330 23.55 -6.37 -17.65
C ILE A 330 22.05 -6.53 -17.95
N TYR A 331 21.51 -7.73 -17.77
CA TYR A 331 20.11 -8.01 -18.07
C TYR A 331 19.16 -7.28 -17.11
N SER A 332 19.53 -7.15 -15.83
CA SER A 332 18.78 -6.35 -14.85
C SER A 332 18.79 -4.87 -15.22
N VAL A 333 19.96 -4.31 -15.58
CA VAL A 333 20.05 -2.90 -16.03
C VAL A 333 19.18 -2.66 -17.26
N ILE A 334 19.25 -3.52 -18.28
CA ILE A 334 18.39 -3.40 -19.47
C ILE A 334 16.92 -3.46 -19.07
N SER A 335 16.53 -4.41 -18.22
CA SER A 335 15.17 -4.58 -17.74
C SER A 335 14.64 -3.32 -17.05
N LEU A 336 15.39 -2.79 -16.09
CA LEU A 336 14.98 -1.60 -15.31
C LEU A 336 15.00 -0.34 -16.19
N CYS A 337 16.02 -0.17 -17.07
CA CYS A 337 16.05 0.96 -17.99
C CYS A 337 14.86 1.01 -18.95
N MET A 338 14.28 -0.13 -19.33
CA MET A 338 13.07 -0.18 -20.17
C MET A 338 11.83 0.43 -19.46
N THR A 339 11.82 0.54 -18.13
CA THR A 339 10.68 1.02 -17.35
C THR A 339 10.76 2.51 -16.99
N LEU A 340 11.90 3.17 -17.25
CA LEU A 340 12.22 4.51 -16.76
C LEU A 340 11.24 5.63 -17.16
N PRO A 341 10.51 5.61 -18.29
CA PRO A 341 9.53 6.66 -18.58
C PRO A 341 8.51 6.83 -17.46
N ILE A 342 8.12 5.74 -16.81
CA ILE A 342 7.17 5.71 -15.71
C ILE A 342 7.90 5.73 -14.36
N THR A 343 8.87 4.84 -14.16
CA THR A 343 9.46 4.63 -12.84
C THR A 343 10.39 5.75 -12.40
N LEU A 344 11.12 6.42 -13.32
CA LEU A 344 11.96 7.58 -12.98
C LEU A 344 11.09 8.78 -12.60
N THR A 345 10.02 9.02 -13.35
CA THR A 345 9.05 10.08 -13.04
C THR A 345 8.41 9.86 -11.66
N SER A 346 7.98 8.62 -11.38
CA SER A 346 7.41 8.26 -10.07
C SER A 346 8.45 8.41 -8.94
N TYR A 347 9.70 8.02 -9.17
CA TYR A 347 10.78 8.17 -8.19
C TYR A 347 11.03 9.64 -7.85
N ILE A 348 11.10 10.53 -8.85
CA ILE A 348 11.28 11.97 -8.64
C ILE A 348 10.11 12.56 -7.86
N GLN A 349 8.87 12.18 -8.21
CA GLN A 349 7.68 12.59 -7.48
C GLN A 349 7.73 12.20 -6.00
N LEU A 350 8.10 10.96 -5.71
CA LEU A 350 8.15 10.45 -4.34
C LEU A 350 9.16 11.16 -3.45
N GLN A 351 10.23 11.77 -4.02
CA GLN A 351 11.18 12.58 -3.24
C GLN A 351 10.52 13.85 -2.66
N ASN A 352 9.37 14.27 -3.19
CA ASN A 352 8.62 15.43 -2.75
C ASN A 352 7.42 15.06 -1.84
N THR A 353 7.34 13.82 -1.37
CA THR A 353 6.26 13.34 -0.49
C THR A 353 6.74 13.18 0.95
N VAL A 354 5.80 13.06 1.89
CA VAL A 354 6.10 12.88 3.34
C VAL A 354 6.83 11.56 3.65
N GLY A 355 6.81 10.57 2.74
CA GLY A 355 7.40 9.24 2.96
C GLY A 355 8.92 9.16 2.99
N THR A 356 9.65 10.27 2.75
CA THR A 356 11.12 10.31 2.67
C THR A 356 11.82 10.65 3.99
N GLU A 357 11.10 10.80 5.10
CA GLU A 357 11.65 11.29 6.38
C GLU A 357 12.12 10.16 7.32
N ASP A 358 12.00 8.89 6.93
CA ASP A 358 12.38 7.76 7.78
C ASP A 358 13.90 7.65 7.94
N LYS A 359 14.34 7.44 9.18
CA LYS A 359 15.76 7.28 9.54
C LYS A 359 16.11 5.81 9.74
N TRP A 360 17.39 5.47 9.56
CA TRP A 360 17.92 4.15 9.87
C TRP A 360 17.63 3.80 11.35
N PRO A 361 17.15 2.57 11.63
CA PRO A 361 16.87 2.15 13.00
C PRO A 361 18.11 2.25 13.90
N GLU A 362 17.95 2.82 15.10
CA GLU A 362 19.07 2.97 16.04
C GLU A 362 19.38 1.68 16.80
N LYS A 363 18.36 0.86 17.04
CA LYS A 363 18.46 -0.39 17.83
C LYS A 363 17.79 -1.55 17.10
N ILE A 364 18.27 -2.76 17.37
CA ILE A 364 17.63 -3.99 16.89
C ILE A 364 16.37 -4.21 17.71
N GLU A 365 15.23 -4.34 17.02
CA GLU A 365 13.94 -4.66 17.61
C GLU A 365 13.38 -5.93 16.98
N ILE A 366 12.78 -6.76 17.82
CA ILE A 366 12.07 -7.97 17.45
C ILE A 366 10.57 -7.67 17.60
N TYR A 367 9.81 -7.74 16.53
CA TYR A 367 8.41 -7.29 16.52
C TYR A 367 7.47 -8.23 17.29
N ASN A 368 7.64 -9.55 17.12
CA ASN A 368 6.68 -10.55 17.58
C ASN A 368 7.39 -11.78 18.16
N ASN A 369 6.61 -12.60 18.85
CA ASN A 369 7.10 -13.92 19.27
C ASN A 369 7.24 -14.84 18.04
N PHE A 370 8.41 -15.46 17.85
CA PHE A 370 8.67 -16.38 16.74
C PHE A 370 7.70 -17.57 16.69
N MET A 371 7.20 -18.05 17.83
CA MET A 371 6.21 -19.13 17.88
C MET A 371 4.84 -18.67 17.36
N GLU A 372 4.50 -17.41 17.58
CA GLU A 372 3.28 -16.80 17.05
C GLU A 372 3.34 -16.69 15.52
N ILE A 373 4.49 -16.28 14.98
CA ILE A 373 4.71 -16.28 13.52
C ILE A 373 4.65 -17.70 12.94
N LEU A 374 5.28 -18.68 13.62
CA LEU A 374 5.23 -20.09 13.19
C LEU A 374 3.81 -20.65 13.17
N ALA A 375 2.95 -20.21 14.10
CA ALA A 375 1.55 -20.62 14.10
C ALA A 375 0.82 -20.28 12.79
N ASN A 376 1.18 -19.16 12.15
CA ASN A 376 0.61 -18.72 10.87
C ASN A 376 1.04 -19.58 9.66
N LEU A 377 1.81 -20.64 9.84
CA LEU A 377 2.03 -21.63 8.80
C LEU A 377 0.85 -22.62 8.65
N PHE A 378 -0.01 -22.70 9.67
CA PHE A 378 -1.19 -23.58 9.62
C PHE A 378 -2.30 -22.91 8.81
N SER A 379 -3.12 -23.75 8.18
CA SER A 379 -4.26 -23.34 7.36
C SER A 379 -5.49 -22.94 8.20
N PHE A 380 -6.49 -22.36 7.55
CA PHE A 380 -7.83 -22.06 8.07
C PHE A 380 -7.90 -20.98 9.17
N HIS A 381 -6.89 -20.15 9.31
CA HIS A 381 -6.94 -18.97 10.17
C HIS A 381 -7.24 -17.70 9.34
N LYS A 382 -7.71 -16.65 10.01
CA LYS A 382 -7.95 -15.37 9.35
C LYS A 382 -6.64 -14.73 8.92
N THR A 383 -6.57 -14.30 7.68
CA THR A 383 -5.42 -13.57 7.15
C THR A 383 -5.35 -12.16 7.72
N THR A 384 -4.13 -11.63 7.89
CA THR A 384 -3.90 -10.21 8.19
C THR A 384 -4.24 -9.37 6.97
N THR A 385 -5.06 -8.33 7.16
CA THR A 385 -5.50 -7.43 6.08
C THR A 385 -4.93 -6.02 6.19
N MET A 386 -4.63 -5.54 7.40
CA MET A 386 -4.07 -4.21 7.68
C MET A 386 -2.90 -4.30 8.65
N GLU A 387 -3.16 -4.60 9.92
CA GLU A 387 -2.15 -4.77 10.97
C GLU A 387 -2.24 -6.18 11.55
N GLY A 388 -1.12 -6.80 11.89
CA GLY A 388 -1.08 -8.14 12.45
C GLY A 388 0.21 -8.88 12.12
N LEU A 389 0.15 -10.21 12.15
CA LEU A 389 1.27 -11.10 11.87
C LEU A 389 1.49 -11.30 10.35
N PRO A 390 2.71 -11.70 9.94
CA PRO A 390 2.98 -11.95 8.52
C PRO A 390 2.13 -13.10 7.96
N ASN A 391 1.56 -12.88 6.79
CA ASN A 391 0.83 -13.88 6.00
C ASN A 391 1.82 -14.83 5.31
N ILE A 392 2.02 -16.05 5.84
CA ILE A 392 3.02 -17.03 5.37
C ILE A 392 2.48 -18.41 5.08
N GLY A 393 1.23 -18.73 5.44
CA GLY A 393 0.61 -20.00 5.16
C GLY A 393 0.49 -20.28 3.66
N SER A 394 0.70 -21.52 3.28
CA SER A 394 0.68 -21.98 1.87
C SER A 394 0.12 -23.40 1.76
N GLY A 395 -0.68 -23.80 2.73
CA GLY A 395 -1.26 -25.14 2.88
C GLY A 395 -0.44 -26.05 3.78
N VAL A 396 -1.14 -26.85 4.59
CA VAL A 396 -0.57 -27.85 5.53
C VAL A 396 0.34 -28.82 4.80
N VAL A 397 0.01 -29.16 3.55
CA VAL A 397 0.82 -30.07 2.71
C VAL A 397 2.27 -29.59 2.58
N CYS A 398 2.50 -28.26 2.52
CA CYS A 398 3.84 -27.71 2.36
C CYS A 398 4.73 -27.98 3.59
N ILE A 399 4.14 -27.93 4.79
CA ILE A 399 4.82 -28.24 6.05
C ILE A 399 5.18 -29.73 6.12
N LEU A 400 4.25 -30.60 5.74
CA LEU A 400 4.47 -32.04 5.75
C LEU A 400 5.55 -32.47 4.74
N LEU A 401 5.55 -31.87 3.55
CA LEU A 401 6.53 -32.17 2.51
C LEU A 401 7.92 -31.61 2.81
N LEU A 402 8.03 -30.59 3.66
CA LEU A 402 9.31 -30.11 4.19
C LEU A 402 10.04 -31.23 4.96
N VAL A 403 9.32 -32.08 5.70
CA VAL A 403 9.88 -33.27 6.37
C VAL A 403 10.50 -34.21 5.36
N ILE A 404 9.78 -34.51 4.27
CA ILE A 404 10.30 -35.36 3.19
C ILE A 404 11.53 -34.72 2.55
N PHE A 405 11.49 -33.45 2.24
CA PHE A 405 12.63 -32.72 1.67
C PHE A 405 13.88 -32.83 2.54
N ILE A 406 13.77 -32.65 3.85
CA ILE A 406 14.89 -32.72 4.80
C ILE A 406 15.45 -34.15 4.85
N ARG A 407 14.58 -35.17 4.84
CA ARG A 407 14.95 -36.55 5.01
C ARG A 407 15.38 -37.27 3.73
N ALA A 408 14.90 -36.80 2.56
CA ALA A 408 15.14 -37.45 1.27
C ALA A 408 16.62 -37.64 0.99
N LYS A 409 17.04 -38.88 0.75
CA LYS A 409 18.45 -39.25 0.47
C LYS A 409 18.90 -38.85 -0.94
N ASN A 410 17.97 -38.75 -1.87
CA ASN A 410 18.20 -38.35 -3.26
C ASN A 410 18.34 -36.84 -3.45
N ILE A 411 18.17 -36.04 -2.39
CA ILE A 411 18.43 -34.60 -2.38
C ILE A 411 19.78 -34.37 -1.72
N GLU A 412 20.69 -33.71 -2.42
CA GLU A 412 22.01 -33.41 -1.89
C GLU A 412 21.95 -32.45 -0.68
N LEU A 413 22.84 -32.67 0.29
CA LEU A 413 22.90 -31.83 1.49
C LEU A 413 23.09 -30.34 1.14
N ARG A 414 23.89 -30.05 0.11
CA ARG A 414 24.11 -28.68 -0.41
C ARG A 414 22.80 -28.01 -0.87
N GLU A 415 21.96 -28.76 -1.61
CA GLU A 415 20.65 -28.29 -2.06
C GLU A 415 19.74 -27.98 -0.87
N LYS A 416 19.72 -28.88 0.12
CA LYS A 416 18.96 -28.69 1.37
C LYS A 416 19.41 -27.45 2.14
N ILE A 417 20.72 -27.31 2.35
CA ILE A 417 21.27 -26.13 3.06
C ILE A 417 20.92 -24.86 2.31
N ALA A 418 21.12 -24.81 0.99
CA ALA A 418 20.85 -23.61 0.21
C ALA A 418 19.38 -23.15 0.32
N TYR A 419 18.43 -24.07 0.15
CA TYR A 419 17.00 -23.74 0.28
C TYR A 419 16.60 -23.38 1.71
N LEU A 420 17.03 -24.16 2.71
CA LEU A 420 16.66 -23.90 4.11
C LEU A 420 17.29 -22.62 4.66
N SER A 421 18.51 -22.29 4.24
CA SER A 421 19.15 -21.01 4.61
C SER A 421 18.41 -19.82 4.02
N LEU A 422 17.94 -19.92 2.76
CA LEU A 422 17.13 -18.87 2.16
C LEU A 422 15.78 -18.72 2.86
N LEU A 423 15.07 -19.83 3.11
CA LEU A 423 13.81 -19.81 3.86
C LEU A 423 13.98 -19.23 5.27
N GLY A 424 15.03 -19.64 5.98
CA GLY A 424 15.38 -19.14 7.31
C GLY A 424 15.74 -17.67 7.32
N LEU A 425 16.49 -17.19 6.31
CA LEU A 425 16.82 -15.76 6.18
C LEU A 425 15.55 -14.91 6.01
N ILE A 426 14.63 -15.33 5.11
CA ILE A 426 13.37 -14.60 4.92
C ILE A 426 12.53 -14.65 6.20
N PHE A 427 12.44 -15.82 6.87
CA PHE A 427 11.71 -15.96 8.13
C PHE A 427 12.24 -15.04 9.24
N ILE A 428 13.55 -14.94 9.40
CA ILE A 428 14.18 -14.02 10.36
C ILE A 428 13.90 -12.57 9.96
N SER A 429 13.92 -12.26 8.66
CA SER A 429 13.63 -10.91 8.15
C SER A 429 12.21 -10.45 8.49
N LEU A 430 11.24 -11.36 8.64
CA LEU A 430 9.86 -11.04 9.04
C LEU A 430 9.75 -10.56 10.51
N ASN A 431 10.81 -10.59 11.29
CA ASN A 431 10.73 -10.28 12.71
C ASN A 431 11.82 -9.32 13.23
N ILE A 432 12.72 -8.86 12.36
CA ILE A 432 13.82 -7.97 12.73
C ILE A 432 13.71 -6.67 11.94
N ASN A 433 13.59 -5.54 12.64
CA ASN A 433 13.41 -4.21 12.06
C ASN A 433 14.49 -3.80 11.03
N TYR A 434 15.77 -4.14 11.24
CA TYR A 434 16.86 -3.85 10.28
C TYR A 434 16.65 -4.54 8.93
N LEU A 435 16.25 -5.80 8.96
CA LEU A 435 16.01 -6.58 7.74
C LEU A 435 14.71 -6.14 7.08
N ASP A 436 13.67 -5.88 7.87
CA ASP A 436 12.40 -5.33 7.41
C ASP A 436 12.61 -3.99 6.69
N TYR A 437 13.38 -3.08 7.27
CA TYR A 437 13.75 -1.80 6.68
C TYR A 437 14.46 -1.94 5.31
N ILE A 438 15.39 -2.92 5.18
CA ILE A 438 16.06 -3.20 3.90
C ILE A 438 15.06 -3.73 2.87
N TRP A 439 14.19 -4.68 3.25
CA TRP A 439 13.20 -5.23 2.33
C TRP A 439 12.20 -4.19 1.84
N HIS A 440 11.89 -3.18 2.64
CA HIS A 440 10.96 -2.10 2.32
C HIS A 440 11.61 -0.89 1.60
N GLY A 441 12.85 -1.00 1.13
CA GLY A 441 13.52 0.07 0.38
C GLY A 441 13.97 1.23 1.26
N PHE A 442 14.44 0.92 2.46
CA PHE A 442 14.97 1.85 3.46
C PHE A 442 13.92 2.82 4.02
N HIS A 443 12.70 2.31 4.24
CA HIS A 443 11.66 2.99 5.00
C HIS A 443 10.78 1.97 5.73
N PHE A 444 10.00 2.42 6.71
CA PHE A 444 9.00 1.57 7.38
C PHE A 444 7.62 1.72 6.73
N PRO A 445 6.91 0.63 6.47
CA PRO A 445 5.53 0.71 5.98
C PRO A 445 4.61 1.30 7.06
N ASN A 446 3.78 2.26 6.68
CA ASN A 446 2.84 2.92 7.60
C ASN A 446 1.67 2.02 8.02
N MET A 447 1.38 0.98 7.32
CA MET A 447 0.37 -0.07 7.56
C MET A 447 0.75 -1.26 6.68
N ILE A 448 0.09 -2.39 6.86
CA ILE A 448 0.30 -3.58 6.04
C ILE A 448 1.78 -4.00 6.08
N PRO A 449 2.26 -4.48 7.25
CA PRO A 449 3.64 -4.91 7.43
C PRO A 449 3.97 -6.17 6.62
N TYR A 450 5.25 -6.51 6.54
CA TYR A 450 5.74 -7.77 5.95
C TYR A 450 5.37 -7.98 4.48
N ARG A 451 5.38 -6.90 3.68
CA ARG A 451 4.95 -6.91 2.26
C ARG A 451 5.77 -7.85 1.37
N PHE A 452 6.90 -8.37 1.85
CA PHE A 452 7.75 -9.35 1.17
C PHE A 452 7.46 -10.81 1.56
N SER A 453 6.45 -11.09 2.41
CA SER A 453 6.18 -12.47 2.90
C SER A 453 5.74 -13.44 1.80
N PHE A 454 5.27 -12.96 0.64
CA PHE A 454 5.01 -13.81 -0.54
C PHE A 454 6.27 -14.55 -1.05
N LEU A 455 7.46 -14.01 -0.79
CA LEU A 455 8.75 -14.64 -1.12
C LEU A 455 8.99 -15.87 -0.24
N PHE A 456 8.57 -15.81 1.03
CA PHE A 456 8.59 -16.97 1.92
C PHE A 456 7.67 -18.08 1.38
N SER A 457 6.44 -17.75 1.02
CA SER A 457 5.47 -18.70 0.43
C SER A 457 6.02 -19.33 -0.85
N PHE A 458 6.62 -18.54 -1.75
CA PHE A 458 7.25 -19.09 -2.97
C PHE A 458 8.35 -20.09 -2.66
N VAL A 459 9.28 -19.77 -1.75
CA VAL A 459 10.39 -20.65 -1.39
C VAL A 459 9.88 -21.92 -0.69
N LEU A 460 8.93 -21.77 0.24
CA LEU A 460 8.32 -22.91 0.93
C LEU A 460 7.64 -23.88 -0.05
N ILE A 461 6.87 -23.38 -1.01
CA ILE A 461 6.20 -24.20 -2.03
C ILE A 461 7.23 -24.88 -2.96
N ALA A 462 8.31 -24.16 -3.33
CA ALA A 462 9.39 -24.76 -4.13
C ALA A 462 10.09 -25.91 -3.41
N ILE A 463 10.38 -25.76 -2.11
CA ILE A 463 10.93 -26.81 -1.24
C ILE A 463 9.95 -27.98 -1.11
N ALA A 464 8.68 -27.68 -0.82
CA ALA A 464 7.63 -28.69 -0.69
C ALA A 464 7.48 -29.51 -1.98
N TYR A 465 7.46 -28.85 -3.14
CA TYR A 465 7.38 -29.54 -4.43
C TYR A 465 8.62 -30.37 -4.71
N ARG A 466 9.80 -29.92 -4.30
CA ARG A 466 11.04 -30.70 -4.38
C ARG A 466 10.98 -31.97 -3.51
N GLY A 467 10.42 -31.83 -2.29
CA GLY A 467 10.10 -32.95 -1.42
C GLY A 467 9.10 -33.92 -2.07
N PHE A 468 8.01 -33.38 -2.65
CA PHE A 468 7.02 -34.16 -3.38
C PHE A 468 7.62 -34.94 -4.55
N THR A 469 8.57 -34.38 -5.29
CA THR A 469 9.24 -35.15 -6.37
C THR A 469 10.14 -36.28 -5.87
N SER A 470 10.50 -36.26 -4.60
CA SER A 470 11.42 -37.18 -3.94
C SER A 470 10.75 -38.27 -3.09
N PHE A 471 9.40 -38.26 -2.97
CA PHE A 471 8.68 -39.18 -2.09
C PHE A 471 8.67 -40.64 -2.56
N VAL A 472 9.33 -40.95 -3.69
CA VAL A 472 9.44 -42.33 -4.22
C VAL A 472 10.10 -43.26 -3.20
N ASP A 473 10.99 -42.76 -2.38
CA ASP A 473 11.73 -43.52 -1.33
C ASP A 473 11.09 -43.32 0.05
N LEU A 474 9.78 -43.03 0.13
CA LEU A 474 9.06 -42.86 1.39
C LEU A 474 9.24 -44.11 2.29
N ASP A 475 9.60 -43.87 3.54
CA ASP A 475 9.70 -44.89 4.58
C ASP A 475 8.81 -44.55 5.80
N LYS A 476 8.64 -45.53 6.71
CA LYS A 476 7.86 -45.33 7.95
C LYS A 476 8.39 -44.18 8.81
N LYS A 477 9.68 -43.88 8.73
CA LYS A 477 10.29 -42.80 9.50
C LYS A 477 9.90 -41.42 8.96
N ASP A 478 9.57 -41.31 7.65
CA ASP A 478 9.06 -40.08 7.06
C ASP A 478 7.65 -39.78 7.60
N ILE A 479 6.81 -40.82 7.66
CA ILE A 479 5.45 -40.72 8.23
C ILE A 479 5.50 -40.33 9.71
N ILE A 480 6.39 -40.97 10.50
CA ILE A 480 6.62 -40.63 11.89
C ILE A 480 7.06 -39.15 12.02
N GLY A 481 7.98 -38.69 11.15
CA GLY A 481 8.42 -37.30 11.10
C GLY A 481 7.27 -36.34 10.83
N MET A 482 6.37 -36.70 9.89
CA MET A 482 5.16 -35.90 9.64
C MET A 482 4.24 -35.84 10.88
N CYS A 483 4.02 -36.95 11.56
CA CYS A 483 3.25 -36.97 12.79
C CYS A 483 3.87 -36.11 13.90
N ILE A 484 5.20 -36.17 14.06
CA ILE A 484 5.93 -35.34 15.05
C ILE A 484 5.78 -33.85 14.73
N VAL A 485 5.97 -33.45 13.46
CA VAL A 485 5.85 -32.05 13.05
C VAL A 485 4.40 -31.58 13.22
N THR A 486 3.41 -32.38 12.84
CA THR A 486 1.99 -32.07 13.06
C THR A 486 1.70 -31.88 14.55
N ALA A 487 2.16 -32.79 15.42
CA ALA A 487 1.97 -32.66 16.85
C ALA A 487 2.65 -31.41 17.42
N ALA A 488 3.89 -31.11 17.01
CA ALA A 488 4.60 -29.91 17.42
C ALA A 488 3.87 -28.63 16.98
N MET A 489 3.38 -28.59 15.73
CA MET A 489 2.61 -27.47 15.23
C MET A 489 1.29 -27.30 15.97
N VAL A 490 0.56 -28.39 16.27
CA VAL A 490 -0.66 -28.33 17.10
C VAL A 490 -0.35 -27.78 18.48
N CYS A 491 0.74 -28.24 19.12
CA CYS A 491 1.16 -27.70 20.43
C CYS A 491 1.42 -26.18 20.40
N ILE A 492 1.94 -25.66 19.30
CA ILE A 492 2.16 -24.21 19.12
C ILE A 492 0.85 -23.49 18.81
N THR A 493 0.10 -23.99 17.84
CA THR A 493 -1.08 -23.27 17.30
C THR A 493 -2.25 -23.19 18.28
N VAL A 494 -2.41 -24.15 19.20
CA VAL A 494 -3.44 -24.12 20.24
C VAL A 494 -3.36 -22.83 21.11
N PHE A 495 -2.19 -22.23 21.23
CA PHE A 495 -2.01 -20.99 22.01
C PHE A 495 -2.31 -19.71 21.24
N TYR A 496 -2.23 -19.74 19.89
CA TYR A 496 -2.23 -18.55 19.05
C TYR A 496 -3.38 -18.48 18.05
N LEU A 497 -3.89 -19.63 17.59
CA LEU A 497 -4.95 -19.70 16.59
C LEU A 497 -6.31 -20.08 17.18
N ASP A 498 -7.36 -19.76 16.46
CA ASP A 498 -8.70 -20.17 16.79
C ASP A 498 -8.85 -21.72 16.73
N GLN A 499 -9.66 -22.27 17.63
CA GLN A 499 -9.85 -23.72 17.72
C GLN A 499 -10.32 -24.36 16.40
N LYS A 500 -11.12 -23.64 15.59
CA LYS A 500 -11.57 -24.13 14.28
C LYS A 500 -10.41 -24.27 13.29
N ALA A 501 -9.49 -23.34 13.27
CA ALA A 501 -8.30 -23.38 12.42
C ALA A 501 -7.40 -24.56 12.80
N VAL A 502 -7.16 -24.75 14.11
CA VAL A 502 -6.35 -25.87 14.61
C VAL A 502 -6.99 -27.23 14.24
N ILE A 503 -8.30 -27.40 14.48
CA ILE A 503 -9.00 -28.65 14.16
C ILE A 503 -9.03 -28.89 12.66
N GLY A 504 -9.33 -27.87 11.84
CA GLY A 504 -9.34 -27.96 10.38
C GLY A 504 -7.99 -28.41 9.82
N SER A 505 -6.91 -27.74 10.25
CA SER A 505 -5.53 -28.09 9.86
C SER A 505 -5.14 -29.50 10.30
N LEU A 506 -5.55 -29.91 11.50
CA LEU A 506 -5.29 -31.26 12.01
C LEU A 506 -6.02 -32.33 11.17
N ILE A 507 -7.28 -32.08 10.79
CA ILE A 507 -8.05 -33.00 9.93
C ILE A 507 -7.33 -33.15 8.58
N VAL A 508 -6.95 -32.05 7.96
CA VAL A 508 -6.26 -32.07 6.65
C VAL A 508 -4.90 -32.75 6.75
N ALA A 509 -4.12 -32.45 7.81
CA ALA A 509 -2.85 -33.14 8.07
C ALA A 509 -3.04 -34.66 8.23
N ALA A 510 -4.06 -35.07 9.00
CA ALA A 510 -4.39 -36.48 9.19
C ALA A 510 -4.77 -37.18 7.87
N LEU A 511 -5.53 -36.49 6.99
CA LEU A 511 -5.87 -37.01 5.66
C LEU A 511 -4.63 -37.22 4.78
N TYR A 512 -3.69 -36.25 4.76
CA TYR A 512 -2.42 -36.41 4.04
C TYR A 512 -1.59 -37.56 4.60
N ILE A 513 -1.46 -37.68 5.91
CA ILE A 513 -0.72 -38.74 6.59
C ILE A 513 -1.36 -40.12 6.29
N LEU A 514 -2.70 -40.19 6.34
CA LEU A 514 -3.44 -41.43 6.00
C LEU A 514 -3.21 -41.86 4.55
N MET A 515 -3.22 -40.92 3.60
CA MET A 515 -2.91 -41.21 2.20
C MET A 515 -1.47 -41.71 2.03
N MET A 516 -0.50 -41.15 2.77
CA MET A 516 0.88 -41.65 2.76
C MET A 516 1.02 -43.03 3.39
N LEU A 517 0.25 -43.33 4.44
CA LEU A 517 0.14 -44.67 5.02
C LEU A 517 -0.40 -45.68 4.00
N PHE A 518 -1.49 -45.34 3.30
CA PHE A 518 -2.04 -46.22 2.26
C PHE A 518 -1.04 -46.48 1.13
N TYR A 519 -0.26 -45.46 0.77
CA TYR A 519 0.82 -45.65 -0.21
C TYR A 519 1.93 -46.59 0.31
N GLU A 520 2.41 -46.39 1.55
CA GLU A 520 3.45 -47.23 2.18
C GLU A 520 2.98 -48.69 2.31
N PHE A 521 1.70 -48.95 2.65
CA PHE A 521 1.12 -50.30 2.73
C PHE A 521 0.74 -50.90 1.36
N ASN A 522 1.05 -50.22 0.23
CA ASN A 522 0.69 -50.61 -1.14
C ASN A 522 -0.83 -50.70 -1.41
N LEU A 523 -1.65 -50.07 -0.60
CA LEU A 523 -3.10 -49.95 -0.81
C LEU A 523 -3.43 -48.87 -1.86
N LEU A 524 -2.54 -47.94 -2.06
CA LEU A 524 -2.69 -46.86 -3.02
C LEU A 524 -1.48 -46.85 -3.97
N ASN A 525 -1.73 -46.87 -5.28
CA ASN A 525 -0.64 -46.71 -6.25
C ASN A 525 -0.25 -45.24 -6.45
N ARG A 526 0.95 -44.99 -6.99
CA ARG A 526 1.52 -43.66 -7.19
C ARG A 526 0.61 -42.71 -7.97
N ARG A 527 -0.09 -43.16 -9.01
CA ARG A 527 -0.96 -42.30 -9.83
C ARG A 527 -2.16 -41.84 -9.03
N LEU A 528 -2.81 -42.77 -8.32
CA LEU A 528 -3.96 -42.44 -7.47
C LEU A 528 -3.55 -41.52 -6.31
N LEU A 529 -2.38 -41.76 -5.71
CA LEU A 529 -1.86 -40.85 -4.68
C LEU A 529 -1.71 -39.42 -5.21
N ILE A 530 -1.11 -39.22 -6.38
CA ILE A 530 -0.97 -37.88 -6.99
C ILE A 530 -2.34 -37.27 -7.25
N ILE A 531 -3.29 -38.03 -7.78
CA ILE A 531 -4.64 -37.52 -8.06
C ILE A 531 -5.36 -37.11 -6.77
N PHE A 532 -5.42 -37.98 -5.78
CA PHE A 532 -6.12 -37.70 -4.52
C PHE A 532 -5.44 -36.60 -3.72
N ALA A 533 -4.11 -36.59 -3.65
CA ALA A 533 -3.37 -35.49 -3.01
C ALA A 533 -3.63 -34.16 -3.71
N SER A 534 -3.63 -34.11 -5.05
CA SER A 534 -3.91 -32.90 -5.80
C SER A 534 -5.34 -32.42 -5.59
N ILE A 535 -6.32 -33.32 -5.52
CA ILE A 535 -7.72 -32.96 -5.21
C ILE A 535 -7.82 -32.40 -3.78
N LEU A 536 -7.19 -33.04 -2.81
CA LEU A 536 -7.19 -32.58 -1.42
C LEU A 536 -6.52 -31.20 -1.27
N ILE A 537 -5.39 -30.97 -1.95
CA ILE A 537 -4.71 -29.67 -1.96
C ILE A 537 -5.63 -28.60 -2.56
N VAL A 538 -6.27 -28.86 -3.69
CA VAL A 538 -7.19 -27.91 -4.32
C VAL A 538 -8.39 -27.61 -3.43
N ALA A 539 -8.92 -28.63 -2.74
CA ALA A 539 -10.00 -28.45 -1.77
C ALA A 539 -9.56 -27.61 -0.56
N GLU A 540 -8.40 -27.90 0.02
CA GLU A 540 -7.81 -27.08 1.10
C GLU A 540 -7.69 -25.62 0.67
N MET A 541 -7.11 -25.37 -0.51
CA MET A 541 -6.92 -24.03 -1.05
C MET A 541 -8.23 -23.30 -1.40
N CYS A 542 -9.29 -24.01 -1.72
CA CYS A 542 -10.62 -23.45 -1.91
C CYS A 542 -11.20 -22.91 -0.58
N PHE A 543 -10.98 -23.62 0.53
CA PHE A 543 -11.34 -23.11 1.86
C PHE A 543 -10.49 -21.92 2.28
N GLU A 544 -9.18 -21.94 2.00
CA GLU A 544 -8.29 -20.78 2.24
C GLU A 544 -8.76 -19.54 1.47
N ALA A 545 -9.10 -19.70 0.19
CA ALA A 545 -9.65 -18.61 -0.62
C ALA A 545 -10.94 -18.04 -0.01
N SER A 546 -11.83 -18.92 0.51
CA SER A 546 -13.06 -18.49 1.20
C SER A 546 -12.76 -17.70 2.48
N ILE A 547 -11.85 -18.20 3.31
CA ILE A 547 -11.46 -17.54 4.57
C ILE A 547 -10.78 -16.20 4.29
N GLY A 548 -9.92 -16.13 3.28
CA GLY A 548 -9.27 -14.91 2.88
C GLY A 548 -10.25 -13.82 2.44
N VAL A 549 -11.24 -14.18 1.62
CA VAL A 549 -12.30 -13.24 1.21
C VAL A 549 -13.15 -12.79 2.41
N ASP A 550 -13.47 -13.71 3.34
CA ASP A 550 -14.18 -13.37 4.56
C ASP A 550 -13.32 -12.50 5.52
N SER A 551 -12.00 -12.67 5.51
CA SER A 551 -11.07 -11.86 6.33
C SER A 551 -10.96 -10.42 5.83
N VAL A 552 -10.89 -10.23 4.52
CA VAL A 552 -10.88 -8.90 3.87
C VAL A 552 -12.26 -8.25 4.02
N GLY A 553 -13.33 -9.02 3.83
CA GLY A 553 -14.67 -8.50 3.81
C GLY A 553 -15.06 -7.88 2.46
N THR A 554 -16.28 -7.36 2.42
CA THR A 554 -16.89 -6.77 1.21
C THR A 554 -17.63 -5.50 1.58
N THR A 555 -17.83 -4.60 0.62
CA THR A 555 -18.62 -3.37 0.80
C THR A 555 -19.93 -3.44 0.00
N ASP A 556 -20.83 -2.51 0.30
CA ASP A 556 -22.10 -2.41 -0.42
C ASP A 556 -21.86 -1.90 -1.85
N HIS A 557 -22.50 -2.55 -2.82
CA HIS A 557 -22.40 -2.18 -4.24
C HIS A 557 -23.32 -1.00 -4.60
N ASN A 558 -24.51 -0.92 -3.98
CA ASN A 558 -25.55 0.01 -4.39
C ASN A 558 -25.31 1.44 -3.88
N ASN A 559 -24.63 1.56 -2.73
CA ASN A 559 -24.35 2.85 -2.08
C ASN A 559 -22.97 3.41 -2.43
N TYR A 560 -22.41 3.05 -3.57
CA TYR A 560 -21.09 3.58 -4.00
C TYR A 560 -20.96 3.65 -5.53
N PRO A 561 -20.61 4.80 -6.07
CA PRO A 561 -20.48 6.11 -5.42
C PRO A 561 -21.86 6.65 -4.97
N ASP A 562 -21.89 7.31 -3.80
CA ASP A 562 -23.14 7.82 -3.22
C ASP A 562 -23.79 8.90 -4.09
N LYS A 563 -25.11 8.78 -4.32
CA LYS A 563 -25.94 9.72 -5.10
C LYS A 563 -25.34 10.05 -6.47
N LYS A 564 -24.80 9.04 -7.15
CA LYS A 564 -23.97 9.19 -8.35
C LYS A 564 -24.67 9.99 -9.44
N GLU A 565 -25.92 9.65 -9.75
CA GLU A 565 -26.68 10.25 -10.84
C GLU A 565 -27.00 11.72 -10.54
N SER A 566 -27.41 12.03 -9.32
CA SER A 566 -27.73 13.38 -8.85
C SER A 566 -26.50 14.30 -8.85
N VAL A 567 -25.34 13.76 -8.41
CA VAL A 567 -24.07 14.51 -8.43
C VAL A 567 -23.61 14.74 -9.87
N ALA A 568 -23.70 13.73 -10.74
CA ALA A 568 -23.30 13.85 -12.15
C ALA A 568 -24.17 14.91 -12.88
N GLU A 569 -25.50 14.94 -12.62
CA GLU A 569 -26.39 15.96 -13.17
C GLU A 569 -25.92 17.39 -12.82
N LEU A 570 -25.51 17.60 -11.59
CA LEU A 570 -25.08 18.95 -11.14
C LEU A 570 -23.69 19.32 -11.66
N VAL A 571 -22.79 18.34 -11.78
CA VAL A 571 -21.49 18.53 -12.41
C VAL A 571 -21.66 18.89 -13.89
N ASP A 572 -22.46 18.14 -14.64
CA ASP A 572 -22.76 18.40 -16.05
C ASP A 572 -23.38 19.81 -16.23
N TYR A 573 -24.34 20.18 -15.37
CA TYR A 573 -24.92 21.52 -15.37
C TYR A 573 -23.86 22.63 -15.17
N ALA A 574 -22.94 22.44 -14.21
CA ALA A 574 -21.90 23.42 -13.95
C ALA A 574 -20.96 23.60 -15.16
N TYR A 575 -20.57 22.50 -15.83
CA TYR A 575 -19.75 22.57 -17.04
C TYR A 575 -20.51 23.16 -18.23
N ASP A 576 -21.76 22.79 -18.46
CA ASP A 576 -22.60 23.36 -19.52
C ASP A 576 -22.79 24.87 -19.36
N LYS A 577 -22.96 25.35 -18.12
CA LYS A 577 -23.11 26.79 -17.81
C LYS A 577 -21.85 27.58 -18.07
N ASN A 578 -20.65 27.02 -17.80
CA ASN A 578 -19.38 27.75 -17.87
C ASN A 578 -18.60 27.49 -19.19
N GLY A 579 -18.97 26.51 -20.00
CA GLY A 579 -18.33 26.21 -21.28
C GLY A 579 -16.83 25.87 -21.11
N ASP A 580 -15.98 26.58 -21.84
CA ASP A 580 -14.51 26.37 -21.85
C ASP A 580 -13.77 27.08 -20.69
N GLU A 581 -14.47 27.70 -19.76
CA GLU A 581 -13.84 28.36 -18.60
C GLU A 581 -13.26 27.31 -17.65
N PHE A 582 -12.01 27.52 -17.19
CA PHE A 582 -11.44 26.71 -16.12
C PHE A 582 -12.02 27.13 -14.78
N PHE A 583 -12.64 26.21 -14.07
CA PHE A 583 -13.09 26.40 -12.70
C PHE A 583 -12.87 25.15 -11.86
N ARG A 584 -12.89 25.30 -10.53
CA ARG A 584 -12.94 24.17 -9.59
C ARG A 584 -14.29 24.07 -8.92
N LEU A 585 -14.69 22.84 -8.71
CA LEU A 585 -15.87 22.45 -7.96
C LEU A 585 -15.41 21.49 -6.86
N ASP A 586 -16.00 21.57 -5.68
CA ASP A 586 -15.71 20.58 -4.66
C ASP A 586 -16.94 20.22 -3.83
N MET A 587 -16.79 19.31 -2.86
CA MET A 587 -17.89 18.74 -2.12
C MET A 587 -17.82 19.10 -0.64
N GLU A 588 -19.00 19.36 -0.04
CA GLU A 588 -19.15 19.40 1.40
C GLU A 588 -18.80 18.07 2.05
N TYR A 589 -19.21 16.96 1.45
CA TYR A 589 -18.95 15.61 1.93
C TYR A 589 -18.57 14.68 0.78
N TYR A 590 -17.54 13.87 0.98
CA TYR A 590 -16.99 12.98 -0.06
C TYR A 590 -17.46 11.53 0.09
N SER A 591 -17.75 10.86 -1.02
CA SER A 591 -17.83 9.40 -1.09
C SER A 591 -16.43 8.78 -1.00
N THR A 592 -15.49 9.41 -1.67
CA THR A 592 -14.04 9.18 -1.54
C THR A 592 -13.31 10.52 -1.61
N LYS A 593 -12.13 10.59 -1.01
CA LYS A 593 -11.29 11.81 -1.10
C LYS A 593 -10.78 12.10 -2.52
N ASN A 594 -11.12 11.27 -3.50
CA ASN A 594 -10.81 11.40 -4.92
C ASN A 594 -12.09 11.51 -5.79
N ASP A 595 -13.15 12.10 -5.25
CA ASP A 595 -14.46 12.22 -5.93
C ASP A 595 -14.35 12.92 -7.28
N GLY A 596 -13.45 13.90 -7.45
CA GLY A 596 -13.23 14.57 -8.73
C GLY A 596 -12.92 13.61 -9.88
N MET A 597 -12.20 12.51 -9.61
CA MET A 597 -11.89 11.49 -10.60
C MET A 597 -13.09 10.58 -10.94
N ILE A 598 -14.04 10.44 -10.00
CA ILE A 598 -15.24 9.61 -10.20
C ILE A 598 -16.32 10.39 -10.97
N TYR A 599 -16.54 11.65 -10.60
CA TYR A 599 -17.61 12.47 -11.15
C TYR A 599 -17.15 13.40 -12.28
N GLY A 600 -15.83 13.45 -12.57
CA GLY A 600 -15.30 14.14 -13.73
C GLY A 600 -15.09 15.65 -13.55
N TYR A 601 -14.98 16.18 -12.32
CA TYR A 601 -14.77 17.59 -12.05
C TYR A 601 -13.34 17.91 -11.58
N ASN A 602 -12.91 19.17 -11.79
CA ASN A 602 -11.65 19.69 -11.28
C ASN A 602 -11.84 20.02 -9.79
N GLY A 603 -11.39 19.13 -8.91
CA GLY A 603 -11.52 19.26 -7.46
C GLY A 603 -10.18 19.33 -6.75
N ILE A 604 -10.17 19.78 -5.49
CA ILE A 604 -8.95 19.86 -4.68
C ILE A 604 -8.82 18.72 -3.67
N GLY A 605 -9.87 17.95 -3.43
CA GLY A 605 -9.77 16.74 -2.58
C GLY A 605 -8.76 15.75 -3.13
N GLN A 606 -7.92 15.17 -2.24
CA GLN A 606 -6.92 14.17 -2.64
C GLN A 606 -6.65 13.16 -1.54
N PHE A 607 -6.51 11.89 -1.93
CA PHE A 607 -5.87 10.85 -1.14
C PHE A 607 -4.93 10.02 -2.02
N SER A 608 -3.62 10.25 -1.89
CA SER A 608 -2.61 9.58 -2.70
C SER A 608 -1.27 9.53 -1.97
N SER A 609 -0.56 8.40 -2.07
CA SER A 609 0.84 8.30 -1.62
C SER A 609 1.80 9.15 -2.46
N THR A 610 1.34 9.70 -3.59
CA THR A 610 2.10 10.63 -4.43
C THR A 610 1.78 12.09 -4.15
N SER A 611 0.98 12.40 -3.11
CA SER A 611 0.64 13.78 -2.70
C SER A 611 1.88 14.56 -2.30
N TYR A 612 1.98 15.79 -2.78
CA TYR A 612 3.09 16.69 -2.44
C TYR A 612 3.05 17.13 -0.98
N LYS A 613 4.19 17.08 -0.31
CA LYS A 613 4.33 17.51 1.08
C LYS A 613 3.95 18.98 1.26
N ASN A 614 4.45 19.86 0.39
CA ASN A 614 4.17 21.30 0.48
C ASN A 614 2.68 21.63 0.33
N VAL A 615 1.94 20.87 -0.50
CA VAL A 615 0.47 21.02 -0.62
C VAL A 615 -0.23 20.56 0.65
N ILE A 616 0.19 19.45 1.25
CA ILE A 616 -0.35 18.96 2.53
C ILE A 616 -0.10 19.97 3.65
N ASP A 617 1.12 20.50 3.72
CA ASP A 617 1.50 21.52 4.71
C ASP A 617 0.69 22.81 4.52
N PHE A 618 0.55 23.29 3.28
CA PHE A 618 -0.28 24.44 2.94
C PHE A 618 -1.73 24.24 3.37
N THR A 619 -2.36 23.12 2.94
CA THR A 619 -3.78 22.87 3.24
C THR A 619 -4.03 22.77 4.74
N SER A 620 -3.11 22.18 5.50
CA SER A 620 -3.18 22.12 6.96
C SER A 620 -3.10 23.52 7.61
N ARG A 621 -2.16 24.35 7.16
CA ARG A 621 -1.96 25.72 7.71
C ARG A 621 -3.04 26.70 7.26
N PHE A 622 -3.72 26.38 6.15
CA PHE A 622 -4.81 27.18 5.60
C PHE A 622 -6.19 26.74 6.06
N GLY A 623 -6.27 25.80 7.02
CA GLY A 623 -7.50 25.41 7.72
C GLY A 623 -8.33 24.34 7.04
N MET A 624 -7.75 23.56 6.12
CA MET A 624 -8.40 22.38 5.55
C MET A 624 -8.02 21.11 6.30
N VAL A 625 -8.90 20.10 6.28
CA VAL A 625 -8.62 18.78 6.86
C VAL A 625 -7.49 18.11 6.10
N SER A 626 -6.35 17.87 6.77
CA SER A 626 -5.15 17.31 6.15
C SER A 626 -4.54 16.21 6.99
N LYS A 627 -4.13 15.12 6.32
CA LYS A 627 -3.40 13.97 6.89
C LYS A 627 -2.10 13.75 6.10
N ARG A 628 -1.28 12.79 6.54
CA ARG A 628 0.04 12.47 5.92
C ARG A 628 0.00 12.31 4.38
N SER A 629 -1.11 11.84 3.80
CA SER A 629 -1.24 11.57 2.37
C SER A 629 -2.57 12.00 1.78
N SER A 630 -3.34 12.85 2.49
CA SER A 630 -4.65 13.29 2.02
C SER A 630 -5.03 14.65 2.59
N TYR A 631 -5.87 15.37 1.85
CA TYR A 631 -6.54 16.59 2.30
C TYR A 631 -7.93 16.72 1.64
N GLN A 632 -8.79 17.51 2.27
CA GLN A 632 -10.20 17.65 1.89
C GLN A 632 -10.66 19.09 2.09
N TYR A 633 -11.56 19.56 1.23
CA TYR A 633 -12.14 20.90 1.29
C TYR A 633 -13.13 21.08 2.46
N LEU A 634 -14.20 20.27 2.50
CA LEU A 634 -15.20 20.18 3.57
C LEU A 634 -15.75 21.54 4.07
N LEU A 635 -16.37 22.37 3.22
CA LEU A 635 -16.96 23.66 3.61
C LEU A 635 -16.07 24.47 4.60
N THR A 636 -14.94 24.93 4.14
CA THR A 636 -14.04 25.73 4.98
C THR A 636 -14.48 27.21 5.03
N SER A 637 -13.54 28.14 5.16
CA SER A 637 -13.86 29.57 5.15
C SER A 637 -13.92 30.16 3.74
N PRO A 638 -14.61 31.31 3.53
CA PRO A 638 -14.61 32.03 2.24
C PRO A 638 -13.20 32.38 1.74
N VAL A 639 -12.28 32.75 2.63
CA VAL A 639 -10.89 33.06 2.27
C VAL A 639 -10.19 31.81 1.73
N THR A 640 -10.36 30.63 2.36
CA THR A 640 -9.80 29.38 1.84
C THR A 640 -10.39 29.01 0.49
N SER A 641 -11.70 29.14 0.33
CA SER A 641 -12.41 28.87 -0.93
C SER A 641 -11.95 29.80 -2.06
N MET A 642 -11.76 31.10 -1.75
CA MET A 642 -11.26 32.13 -2.66
C MET A 642 -9.89 31.76 -3.23
N TYR A 643 -8.87 31.55 -2.38
CA TYR A 643 -7.51 31.22 -2.83
C TYR A 643 -7.42 29.82 -3.49
N SER A 644 -8.33 28.91 -3.14
CA SER A 644 -8.42 27.60 -3.78
C SER A 644 -9.11 27.65 -5.14
N GLY A 645 -9.77 28.74 -5.50
CA GLY A 645 -10.51 28.91 -6.75
C GLY A 645 -11.75 28.04 -6.85
N ILE A 646 -12.43 27.76 -5.72
CA ILE A 646 -13.65 26.95 -5.69
C ILE A 646 -14.83 27.81 -6.12
N LYS A 647 -15.38 27.54 -7.30
CA LYS A 647 -16.51 28.26 -7.87
C LYS A 647 -17.86 27.64 -7.48
N TYR A 648 -17.92 26.35 -7.34
CA TYR A 648 -19.12 25.64 -6.96
C TYR A 648 -18.87 24.65 -5.83
N VAL A 649 -19.88 24.46 -4.99
CA VAL A 649 -19.89 23.47 -3.92
C VAL A 649 -21.11 22.58 -4.06
N ILE A 650 -20.91 21.26 -4.10
CA ILE A 650 -21.99 20.27 -4.07
C ILE A 650 -22.21 19.81 -2.63
N SER A 651 -23.44 19.90 -2.14
CA SER A 651 -23.85 19.40 -0.83
C SER A 651 -24.83 18.23 -0.97
N ARG A 652 -24.44 17.08 -0.44
CA ARG A 652 -25.30 15.88 -0.36
C ARG A 652 -26.27 15.92 0.80
N ASP A 653 -25.97 16.73 1.82
CA ASP A 653 -26.78 16.88 3.04
C ASP A 653 -27.61 18.18 3.01
N LYS A 654 -27.54 18.92 1.91
CA LYS A 654 -28.23 20.21 1.72
C LYS A 654 -27.85 21.26 2.77
N TYR A 655 -26.64 21.20 3.23
CA TYR A 655 -26.08 22.08 4.24
C TYR A 655 -25.01 22.98 3.64
N LYS A 656 -25.09 24.27 3.89
CA LYS A 656 -24.11 25.28 3.45
C LYS A 656 -23.38 25.99 4.59
N GLY A 657 -23.40 25.42 5.78
CA GLY A 657 -22.70 25.98 6.94
C GLY A 657 -23.22 27.31 7.44
N GLY A 658 -24.37 27.80 6.92
CA GLY A 658 -24.83 29.16 7.18
C GLY A 658 -23.98 30.24 6.53
N MET A 659 -23.10 29.88 5.57
CA MET A 659 -22.26 30.83 4.82
C MET A 659 -23.09 31.63 3.84
N ILE A 660 -23.08 32.96 3.98
CA ILE A 660 -23.81 33.87 3.09
C ILE A 660 -23.16 33.90 1.70
N SER A 661 -21.84 33.66 1.62
CA SER A 661 -21.09 33.60 0.36
C SER A 661 -21.48 32.45 -0.56
N LEU A 662 -22.21 31.44 -0.05
CA LEU A 662 -22.76 30.35 -0.85
C LEU A 662 -24.20 30.61 -1.18
N THR A 663 -24.48 30.92 -2.45
CA THR A 663 -25.83 31.14 -2.97
C THR A 663 -26.38 29.89 -3.65
N ASP A 664 -27.70 29.67 -3.52
CA ASP A 664 -28.36 28.51 -4.12
C ASP A 664 -28.30 28.63 -5.66
N GLU A 665 -27.75 27.64 -6.34
CA GLU A 665 -27.58 27.63 -7.78
C GLU A 665 -28.56 26.65 -8.45
N LYS A 666 -28.54 25.37 -8.00
CA LYS A 666 -29.41 24.33 -8.58
C LYS A 666 -29.56 23.16 -7.61
N THR A 667 -30.77 22.60 -7.58
CA THR A 667 -31.03 21.30 -6.91
C THR A 667 -31.15 20.21 -7.99
N SER A 668 -30.65 19.00 -7.69
CA SER A 668 -30.78 17.83 -8.58
C SER A 668 -32.25 17.50 -8.84
N SER A 669 -32.56 16.85 -9.98
CA SER A 669 -33.94 16.55 -10.41
C SER A 669 -34.71 15.67 -9.41
N ASP A 670 -34.02 14.83 -8.65
CA ASP A 670 -34.57 13.99 -7.59
C ASP A 670 -34.65 14.72 -6.23
N GLY A 671 -34.15 15.94 -6.15
CA GLY A 671 -34.15 16.73 -4.93
C GLY A 671 -33.23 16.27 -3.84
N LEU A 672 -32.23 15.41 -4.11
CA LEU A 672 -31.35 14.80 -3.12
C LEU A 672 -30.05 15.57 -2.88
N VAL A 673 -29.61 16.40 -3.83
CA VAL A 673 -28.29 17.06 -3.82
C VAL A 673 -28.47 18.51 -4.29
N ASP A 674 -27.77 19.44 -3.64
CA ASP A 674 -27.79 20.85 -4.00
C ASP A 674 -26.42 21.31 -4.51
N LEU A 675 -26.42 22.20 -5.49
CA LEU A 675 -25.28 22.94 -6.01
C LEU A 675 -25.35 24.38 -5.50
N TYR A 676 -24.29 24.85 -4.90
CA TYR A 676 -24.13 26.24 -4.47
C TYR A 676 -23.07 26.93 -5.32
N TYR A 677 -23.30 28.21 -5.65
CA TYR A 677 -22.33 29.10 -6.25
C TYR A 677 -21.59 29.86 -5.14
N ASN A 678 -20.26 29.95 -5.25
CA ASN A 678 -19.44 30.72 -4.32
C ASN A 678 -19.13 32.10 -4.91
N GLU A 679 -19.53 33.15 -4.24
CA GLU A 679 -19.34 34.53 -4.66
C GLU A 679 -17.87 34.93 -4.68
N TYR A 680 -17.03 34.37 -3.78
CA TYR A 680 -15.61 34.68 -3.70
C TYR A 680 -14.80 33.59 -4.38
N THR A 681 -14.63 33.70 -5.70
CA THR A 681 -13.87 32.75 -6.51
C THR A 681 -12.78 33.48 -7.30
N LEU A 682 -11.51 33.19 -7.03
CA LEU A 682 -10.42 33.67 -7.87
C LEU A 682 -10.21 32.70 -9.06
N PRO A 683 -9.83 33.24 -10.24
CA PRO A 683 -9.43 32.39 -11.36
C PRO A 683 -8.14 31.63 -11.03
N ILE A 684 -7.77 30.65 -11.88
CA ILE A 684 -6.61 29.77 -11.66
C ILE A 684 -5.29 30.54 -11.53
N ALA A 685 -5.24 31.77 -12.08
CA ALA A 685 -4.12 32.68 -11.93
C ALA A 685 -4.63 34.14 -11.90
N TYR A 686 -3.95 34.99 -11.17
CA TYR A 686 -4.29 36.41 -10.98
C TYR A 686 -3.07 37.24 -10.55
N MET A 687 -3.17 38.54 -10.51
CA MET A 687 -2.12 39.41 -10.00
C MET A 687 -2.28 39.61 -8.51
N ALA A 688 -1.19 39.52 -7.78
CA ALA A 688 -1.09 39.81 -6.35
C ALA A 688 -0.04 40.89 -6.09
N ASP A 689 -0.15 41.57 -4.94
CA ASP A 689 0.85 42.51 -4.49
C ASP A 689 2.21 41.85 -4.22
N LYS A 690 3.29 42.59 -4.34
CA LYS A 690 4.65 42.08 -4.13
C LYS A 690 4.91 41.59 -2.70
N GLY A 691 4.11 42.05 -1.73
CA GLY A 691 4.17 41.62 -0.34
C GLY A 691 4.04 40.11 -0.18
N ILE A 692 3.28 39.44 -1.05
CA ILE A 692 3.02 37.99 -0.99
C ILE A 692 4.30 37.16 -1.05
N ARG A 693 5.40 37.67 -1.62
CA ARG A 693 6.69 36.97 -1.68
C ARG A 693 7.36 36.77 -0.32
N ASN A 694 6.98 37.59 0.66
CA ASN A 694 7.61 37.63 1.99
C ASN A 694 6.74 36.93 3.06
N VAL A 695 5.59 36.38 2.68
CA VAL A 695 4.70 35.69 3.62
C VAL A 695 5.35 34.41 4.12
N ASN A 696 5.35 34.24 5.43
CA ASN A 696 5.84 33.07 6.11
C ASN A 696 4.65 32.28 6.71
N MET A 697 4.40 31.07 6.23
CA MET A 697 3.26 30.22 6.63
C MET A 697 3.51 29.46 7.95
N ILE A 698 4.34 29.99 8.86
CA ILE A 698 4.76 29.22 10.07
C ILE A 698 3.75 29.34 11.22
N ASN A 699 2.81 30.26 11.20
CA ASN A 699 1.89 30.46 12.33
C ASN A 699 0.96 29.28 12.52
N ASP A 700 0.80 28.80 13.76
CA ASP A 700 -0.12 27.71 14.11
C ASP A 700 -1.59 28.16 14.15
N ASN A 701 -1.86 29.46 14.25
CA ASN A 701 -3.22 30.00 14.18
C ASN A 701 -3.60 30.28 12.72
N VAL A 702 -4.59 29.54 12.23
CA VAL A 702 -5.07 29.63 10.85
C VAL A 702 -5.62 31.03 10.51
N PHE A 703 -6.28 31.69 11.44
CA PHE A 703 -6.83 33.04 11.20
C PHE A 703 -5.72 34.10 11.03
N ILE A 704 -4.64 34.01 11.82
CA ILE A 704 -3.45 34.87 11.65
C ILE A 704 -2.80 34.57 10.29
N THR A 705 -2.60 33.30 9.94
CA THR A 705 -2.03 32.95 8.64
C THR A 705 -2.85 33.49 7.48
N GLN A 706 -4.19 33.36 7.54
CA GLN A 706 -5.07 33.88 6.50
C GLN A 706 -5.07 35.42 6.47
N ASN A 707 -5.02 36.12 7.62
CA ASN A 707 -4.87 37.57 7.68
C ASN A 707 -3.56 38.04 7.02
N GLU A 708 -2.43 37.40 7.34
CA GLU A 708 -1.11 37.73 6.76
C GLU A 708 -1.08 37.52 5.25
N VAL A 709 -1.59 36.38 4.76
CA VAL A 709 -1.67 36.05 3.33
C VAL A 709 -2.57 37.07 2.61
N PHE A 710 -3.74 37.41 3.21
CA PHE A 710 -4.69 38.33 2.63
C PHE A 710 -4.11 39.74 2.49
N LYS A 711 -3.57 40.31 3.56
CA LYS A 711 -2.88 41.61 3.52
C LYS A 711 -1.76 41.64 2.49
N ALA A 712 -0.91 40.63 2.51
CA ALA A 712 0.26 40.56 1.65
C ALA A 712 -0.07 40.40 0.17
N SER A 713 -1.17 39.71 -0.18
CA SER A 713 -1.57 39.53 -1.57
C SER A 713 -2.42 40.65 -2.13
N THR A 714 -3.24 41.31 -1.29
CA THR A 714 -4.16 42.38 -1.70
C THR A 714 -3.56 43.77 -1.51
N GLY A 715 -2.67 43.94 -0.51
CA GLY A 715 -2.20 45.28 -0.06
C GLY A 715 -3.20 45.99 0.86
N VAL A 716 -4.31 45.36 1.24
CA VAL A 716 -5.29 45.92 2.22
C VAL A 716 -4.72 45.73 3.62
N ASP A 717 -4.50 46.84 4.34
CA ASP A 717 -3.89 46.84 5.68
C ASP A 717 -4.93 46.63 6.81
N SER A 718 -5.85 45.66 6.61
CA SER A 718 -6.87 45.30 7.60
C SER A 718 -7.00 43.80 7.71
N ASP A 719 -7.30 43.30 8.91
CA ASP A 719 -7.50 41.89 9.15
C ASP A 719 -8.85 41.42 8.56
N VAL A 720 -8.81 40.37 7.74
CA VAL A 720 -10.01 39.71 7.22
C VAL A 720 -10.74 38.94 8.30
N TYR A 721 -10.03 38.50 9.35
CA TYR A 721 -10.61 37.85 10.54
C TYR A 721 -10.27 38.63 11.81
N THR A 722 -11.30 38.96 12.59
CA THR A 722 -11.15 39.48 13.97
C THR A 722 -11.26 38.30 14.94
N ILE A 723 -10.16 37.96 15.62
CA ILE A 723 -10.10 36.83 16.55
C ILE A 723 -10.90 37.19 17.82
N LEU A 724 -11.72 36.23 18.25
CA LEU A 724 -12.58 36.38 19.42
C LEU A 724 -11.92 35.78 20.67
N ARG A 725 -12.20 36.39 21.82
CA ARG A 725 -11.96 35.78 23.12
C ARG A 725 -13.23 35.10 23.62
N PRO A 726 -13.15 33.89 24.22
CA PRO A 726 -14.30 33.26 24.85
C PRO A 726 -14.93 34.13 25.92
N SER A 727 -16.25 34.15 25.97
CA SER A 727 -17.01 34.83 27.05
C SER A 727 -17.12 33.98 28.30
N SER A 728 -17.09 32.66 28.17
CA SER A 728 -17.02 31.74 29.31
C SER A 728 -16.55 30.36 28.86
N PHE A 729 -16.04 29.62 29.88
CA PHE A 729 -15.65 28.21 29.74
C PHE A 729 -16.48 27.39 30.73
N ASP A 730 -17.03 26.26 30.27
CA ASP A 730 -17.65 25.24 31.04
C ASP A 730 -17.02 23.90 30.69
N CYS A 731 -15.97 23.53 31.41
CA CYS A 731 -15.15 22.34 31.11
C CYS A 731 -15.28 21.34 32.25
N LEU A 732 -15.69 20.12 31.92
CA LEU A 732 -15.75 19.00 32.86
C LEU A 732 -14.47 18.18 32.72
N ASN A 733 -13.73 18.00 33.84
CA ASN A 733 -12.46 17.26 33.91
C ASN A 733 -11.37 17.76 32.94
N MET A 734 -11.46 19.00 32.50
CA MET A 734 -10.52 19.65 31.60
C MET A 734 -10.08 20.99 32.18
N GLU A 735 -8.84 21.34 31.98
CA GLU A 735 -8.29 22.68 32.24
C GLU A 735 -7.91 23.34 30.91
N HIS A 736 -7.88 24.66 30.91
CA HIS A 736 -7.56 25.46 29.72
C HIS A 736 -6.47 26.46 29.99
N GLU A 737 -5.69 26.75 28.94
CA GLU A 737 -4.65 27.78 28.92
C GLU A 737 -4.79 28.60 27.65
N GLU A 738 -4.54 29.91 27.73
CA GLU A 738 -4.43 30.73 26.53
C GLU A 738 -3.16 30.36 25.77
N ALA A 739 -3.33 30.01 24.47
CA ALA A 739 -2.28 29.72 23.52
C ALA A 739 -2.00 30.96 22.65
N ASP A 740 -0.97 30.93 21.83
CA ASP A 740 -0.61 32.03 20.97
C ASP A 740 -1.76 32.49 20.06
N GLY A 741 -1.92 33.82 19.90
CA GLY A 741 -2.85 34.37 18.94
C GLY A 741 -4.32 34.26 19.31
N GLY A 742 -4.68 34.18 20.59
CA GLY A 742 -6.07 34.12 21.04
C GLY A 742 -6.74 32.76 20.91
N LEU A 743 -5.95 31.72 20.67
CA LEU A 743 -6.38 30.36 20.77
C LEU A 743 -6.32 29.88 22.23
N TYR A 744 -7.12 28.85 22.54
CA TYR A 744 -7.11 28.20 23.85
C TYR A 744 -6.80 26.72 23.71
N SER A 745 -5.91 26.24 24.56
CA SER A 745 -5.56 24.83 24.63
C SER A 745 -6.22 24.17 25.83
N TYR A 746 -6.67 22.93 25.65
CA TYR A 746 -7.40 22.14 26.64
C TYR A 746 -6.70 20.82 26.88
N SER A 747 -6.54 20.45 28.15
CA SER A 747 -5.96 19.16 28.58
C SER A 747 -6.74 18.59 29.75
N PHE A 748 -6.63 17.25 29.94
CA PHE A 748 -7.27 16.62 31.10
C PHE A 748 -6.66 17.07 32.40
N THR A 749 -7.50 17.29 33.40
CA THR A 749 -7.08 17.41 34.81
C THR A 749 -6.51 16.08 35.30
N GLU A 750 -5.59 16.15 36.25
CA GLU A 750 -4.85 14.98 36.77
C GLU A 750 -5.78 13.83 37.15
N GLY A 751 -5.50 12.63 36.65
CA GLY A 751 -6.25 11.40 36.94
C GLY A 751 -7.48 11.15 36.07
N ASN A 752 -7.86 12.06 35.19
CA ASN A 752 -9.01 11.90 34.30
C ASN A 752 -8.59 11.42 32.90
N SER A 753 -9.45 10.65 32.25
CA SER A 753 -9.27 10.11 30.88
C SER A 753 -10.45 10.43 29.96
N SER A 754 -11.44 11.15 30.45
CA SER A 754 -12.58 11.68 29.72
C SER A 754 -12.98 13.03 30.26
N GLY A 755 -13.50 13.92 29.41
CA GLY A 755 -13.94 15.26 29.81
C GLY A 755 -14.74 15.91 28.71
N GLU A 756 -15.32 17.06 29.04
CA GLU A 756 -16.09 17.88 28.10
C GLU A 756 -15.47 19.29 28.01
N ILE A 757 -15.48 19.87 26.83
CA ILE A 757 -15.09 21.24 26.56
C ILE A 757 -16.32 21.97 26.02
N ASN A 758 -16.83 22.94 26.77
CA ASN A 758 -17.89 23.84 26.31
C ASN A 758 -17.37 25.28 26.34
N VAL A 759 -17.07 25.83 25.19
CA VAL A 759 -16.51 27.18 25.03
C VAL A 759 -17.56 28.10 24.45
N LYS A 760 -17.95 29.10 25.17
CA LYS A 760 -18.98 30.07 24.78
C LYS A 760 -18.32 31.33 24.23
N TYR A 761 -18.80 31.77 23.09
CA TYR A 761 -18.43 33.05 22.46
C TYR A 761 -19.64 33.97 22.37
N THR A 762 -19.40 35.30 22.41
CA THR A 762 -20.40 36.33 22.19
C THR A 762 -20.08 37.11 20.92
N ALA A 763 -21.03 37.23 20.03
CA ALA A 763 -20.89 38.00 18.80
C ALA A 763 -20.65 39.50 19.11
N THR A 764 -19.54 40.01 18.60
CA THR A 764 -19.11 41.39 18.80
C THR A 764 -19.83 42.35 17.85
N GLU A 765 -20.17 41.90 16.67
CA GLU A 765 -20.87 42.62 15.59
C GLU A 765 -21.77 41.65 14.83
N ASP A 766 -22.64 42.19 13.97
CA ASP A 766 -23.44 41.37 13.07
C ASP A 766 -22.54 40.80 11.97
N GLY A 767 -22.56 39.48 11.79
CA GLY A 767 -21.71 38.82 10.78
C GLY A 767 -21.60 37.32 10.88
N GLU A 768 -20.76 36.75 9.98
CA GLU A 768 -20.43 35.32 9.95
C GLU A 768 -19.26 35.01 10.88
N TYR A 769 -19.42 33.95 11.66
CA TYR A 769 -18.44 33.49 12.60
C TYR A 769 -17.90 32.14 12.18
N TYR A 770 -16.59 31.97 12.37
CA TYR A 770 -15.86 30.76 12.04
C TYR A 770 -15.09 30.25 13.25
N ALA A 771 -15.00 28.94 13.41
CA ALA A 771 -14.14 28.35 14.42
C ALA A 771 -13.02 27.55 13.75
N TRP A 772 -11.91 27.43 14.45
CA TRP A 772 -10.82 26.54 14.10
C TRP A 772 -10.53 25.63 15.29
N ALA A 773 -10.38 24.35 15.00
CA ALA A 773 -10.07 23.36 16.00
C ALA A 773 -8.92 22.43 15.54
N ASN A 774 -8.05 22.08 16.49
CA ASN A 774 -7.08 21.01 16.38
C ASN A 774 -7.30 20.07 17.57
N VAL A 775 -8.30 19.21 17.47
CA VAL A 775 -8.74 18.36 18.54
C VAL A 775 -8.20 16.93 18.30
N LYS A 776 -7.24 16.51 19.12
CA LYS A 776 -6.63 15.17 19.05
C LYS A 776 -7.40 14.11 19.83
N SER A 777 -8.30 14.53 20.67
CA SER A 777 -9.00 13.68 21.65
C SER A 777 -10.45 13.37 21.30
N SER A 778 -11.00 13.95 20.23
CA SER A 778 -12.35 13.71 19.73
C SER A 778 -12.38 13.63 18.21
N GLU A 779 -13.41 12.99 17.69
CA GLU A 779 -13.69 12.93 16.25
C GLU A 779 -14.71 13.99 15.83
N ASN A 780 -15.44 14.58 16.77
CA ASN A 780 -16.52 15.53 16.51
C ASN A 780 -16.40 16.81 17.32
N ILE A 781 -16.92 17.90 16.76
CA ILE A 781 -17.16 19.16 17.45
C ILE A 781 -18.56 19.68 17.09
N THR A 782 -19.35 20.09 18.09
CA THR A 782 -20.69 20.62 17.89
C THR A 782 -20.70 22.13 18.09
N VAL A 783 -21.23 22.85 17.11
CA VAL A 783 -21.59 24.26 17.22
C VAL A 783 -23.05 24.33 17.66
N GLU A 784 -23.32 25.03 18.74
CA GLU A 784 -24.68 25.22 19.27
C GLU A 784 -24.96 26.70 19.50
N SER A 785 -26.03 27.19 18.89
CA SER A 785 -26.56 28.53 19.07
C SER A 785 -28.09 28.52 18.99
N ALA A 786 -28.74 29.69 19.14
CA ALA A 786 -30.19 29.80 18.99
C ALA A 786 -30.69 29.45 17.58
N SER A 787 -29.87 29.70 16.56
CA SER A 787 -30.21 29.51 15.13
C SER A 787 -29.57 28.26 14.49
N LEU A 788 -28.52 27.70 15.10
CA LEU A 788 -27.74 26.58 14.52
C LEU A 788 -27.38 25.57 15.59
N THR A 789 -27.64 24.30 15.32
CA THR A 789 -26.98 23.17 16.00
C THR A 789 -26.47 22.23 14.92
N HIS A 790 -25.14 22.12 14.80
CA HIS A 790 -24.50 21.26 13.80
C HIS A 790 -23.25 20.62 14.36
N THR A 791 -23.05 19.35 14.04
CA THR A 791 -21.88 18.56 14.47
C THR A 791 -20.96 18.29 13.27
N TYR A 792 -19.75 18.83 13.34
CA TYR A 792 -18.69 18.58 12.36
C TYR A 792 -17.87 17.38 12.77
N ASN A 793 -17.68 16.44 11.82
CA ASN A 793 -16.71 15.36 11.99
C ASN A 793 -15.33 15.87 11.60
N ILE A 794 -14.50 16.12 12.59
CA ILE A 794 -13.15 16.64 12.40
C ILE A 794 -12.07 15.53 12.35
N ASP A 795 -12.46 14.28 12.61
CA ASP A 795 -11.59 13.07 12.53
C ASP A 795 -10.20 13.30 13.19
N ALA A 796 -10.19 13.97 14.36
CA ALA A 796 -9.00 14.35 15.12
C ALA A 796 -7.99 15.21 14.31
N GLN A 797 -8.45 16.10 13.44
CA GLN A 797 -7.66 16.94 12.52
C GLN A 797 -7.76 18.42 12.83
N ARG A 798 -6.89 19.19 12.19
CA ARG A 798 -7.01 20.66 12.10
C ARG A 798 -8.09 21.00 11.08
N TYR A 799 -9.03 21.85 11.43
CA TYR A 799 -10.12 22.21 10.53
C TYR A 799 -10.72 23.58 10.92
N ILE A 800 -10.97 24.43 9.91
CA ILE A 800 -11.77 25.65 10.05
C ILE A 800 -13.18 25.35 9.53
N PHE A 801 -14.20 25.75 10.29
CA PHE A 801 -15.60 25.47 9.96
C PHE A 801 -16.50 26.64 10.34
N PRO A 802 -17.64 26.84 9.65
CA PRO A 802 -18.57 27.90 9.93
C PRO A 802 -19.33 27.68 11.24
N CYS A 803 -19.55 28.76 11.99
CA CYS A 803 -20.40 28.81 13.17
C CYS A 803 -21.74 29.50 12.91
N GLY A 804 -21.97 29.92 11.66
CA GLY A 804 -23.19 30.61 11.24
C GLY A 804 -23.14 32.11 11.36
N TYR A 805 -24.24 32.79 10.97
CA TYR A 805 -24.43 34.21 11.11
C TYR A 805 -25.04 34.54 12.47
N HIS A 806 -24.47 35.50 13.19
CA HIS A 806 -24.96 35.97 14.48
C HIS A 806 -25.09 37.47 14.50
N HIS A 807 -26.12 37.95 15.24
CA HIS A 807 -26.27 39.37 15.55
C HIS A 807 -25.46 39.73 16.78
N LYS A 808 -25.06 40.97 16.86
CA LYS A 808 -24.30 41.53 18.00
C LYS A 808 -24.96 41.21 19.34
N GLY A 809 -24.19 40.58 20.23
CA GLY A 809 -24.66 40.16 21.55
C GLY A 809 -25.23 38.75 21.61
N GLU A 810 -25.51 38.09 20.46
CA GLU A 810 -25.86 36.65 20.43
C GLU A 810 -24.68 35.81 20.85
N THR A 811 -24.97 34.60 21.28
CA THR A 811 -23.93 33.64 21.75
C THR A 811 -24.00 32.33 21.00
N PHE A 812 -22.81 31.75 20.76
CA PHE A 812 -22.68 30.38 20.28
C PHE A 812 -21.65 29.61 21.14
N THR A 813 -21.82 28.30 21.23
CA THR A 813 -21.00 27.42 22.06
C THR A 813 -20.37 26.34 21.19
N LEU A 814 -19.08 26.11 21.36
CA LEU A 814 -18.35 24.98 20.77
C LEU A 814 -18.25 23.87 21.82
N LYS A 815 -18.81 22.70 21.52
CA LYS A 815 -18.85 21.54 22.41
C LYS A 815 -18.01 20.39 21.86
N VAL A 816 -17.13 19.84 22.70
CA VAL A 816 -16.26 18.72 22.38
C VAL A 816 -16.28 17.71 23.52
N ASP A 817 -16.66 16.46 23.22
CA ASP A 817 -16.50 15.33 24.12
C ASP A 817 -15.11 14.73 23.91
N SER A 818 -14.28 14.75 24.95
CA SER A 818 -12.90 14.28 24.89
C SER A 818 -12.76 12.94 25.62
N ASN A 819 -12.28 11.90 24.90
CA ASN A 819 -12.13 10.54 25.42
C ASN A 819 -10.75 9.92 25.17
N LYS A 820 -9.80 10.73 24.67
CA LYS A 820 -8.42 10.30 24.39
C LYS A 820 -7.46 11.34 24.96
N SER A 821 -6.28 10.92 25.39
CA SER A 821 -5.22 11.83 25.79
C SER A 821 -4.75 12.69 24.61
N GLY A 822 -4.54 13.96 24.85
CA GLY A 822 -4.03 14.89 23.83
C GLY A 822 -4.35 16.34 24.17
N LYS A 823 -3.59 17.24 23.57
CA LYS A 823 -3.85 18.70 23.70
C LYS A 823 -4.83 19.09 22.59
N ASN A 824 -5.93 19.72 22.98
CA ASN A 824 -6.93 20.24 22.05
C ASN A 824 -6.77 21.77 21.99
N ILE A 825 -6.80 22.34 20.81
CA ILE A 825 -6.70 23.77 20.59
C ILE A 825 -7.95 24.22 19.83
N ILE A 826 -8.65 25.22 20.35
CA ILE A 826 -9.88 25.76 19.77
C ILE A 826 -9.81 27.28 19.79
N GLY A 827 -10.32 27.93 18.75
CA GLY A 827 -10.48 29.37 18.65
C GLY A 827 -11.62 29.74 17.70
N ALA A 828 -12.09 30.97 17.78
CA ALA A 828 -13.12 31.50 16.89
C ALA A 828 -12.77 32.89 16.41
N ALA A 829 -13.34 33.30 15.26
CA ALA A 829 -13.15 34.63 14.68
C ALA A 829 -14.41 35.12 13.93
N LEU A 830 -14.59 36.41 13.86
CA LEU A 830 -15.55 37.09 13.00
C LEU A 830 -14.91 37.33 11.63
N LEU A 831 -15.60 37.03 10.55
CA LEU A 831 -15.23 37.41 9.20
C LEU A 831 -15.58 38.89 8.93
N ASN A 832 -14.58 39.72 8.59
CA ASN A 832 -14.78 41.09 8.21
C ASN A 832 -15.15 41.19 6.72
N LYS A 833 -16.46 41.10 6.44
CA LYS A 833 -16.96 41.02 5.06
C LYS A 833 -16.50 42.20 4.20
N ASN A 834 -16.50 43.41 4.69
CA ASN A 834 -16.09 44.62 3.93
C ASN A 834 -14.61 44.54 3.52
N VAL A 835 -13.75 44.00 4.39
CA VAL A 835 -12.31 43.79 4.10
C VAL A 835 -12.16 42.69 3.04
N LEU A 836 -12.95 41.59 3.17
CA LEU A 836 -12.95 40.54 2.19
C LEU A 836 -13.40 41.02 0.81
N ASP A 837 -14.51 41.81 0.75
CA ASP A 837 -15.04 42.38 -0.49
C ASP A 837 -13.99 43.29 -1.20
N GLU A 838 -13.33 44.17 -0.45
CA GLU A 838 -12.28 45.06 -0.97
C GLU A 838 -11.09 44.28 -1.53
N GLY A 839 -10.56 43.34 -0.79
CA GLY A 839 -9.39 42.55 -1.22
C GLY A 839 -9.71 41.57 -2.36
N TYR A 840 -10.91 40.94 -2.33
CA TYR A 840 -11.37 40.09 -3.42
C TYR A 840 -11.47 40.86 -4.74
N ALA A 841 -12.09 42.06 -4.71
CA ALA A 841 -12.21 42.90 -5.91
C ALA A 841 -10.84 43.25 -6.53
N GLN A 842 -9.83 43.54 -5.70
CA GLN A 842 -8.47 43.82 -6.20
C GLN A 842 -7.82 42.61 -6.89
N LEU A 843 -8.00 41.40 -6.36
CA LEU A 843 -7.41 40.18 -6.94
C LEU A 843 -8.20 39.66 -8.15
N ALA A 844 -9.52 39.80 -8.14
CA ALA A 844 -10.40 39.32 -9.20
C ALA A 844 -10.31 40.14 -10.48
N ASP A 845 -10.14 41.49 -10.36
CA ASP A 845 -10.05 42.40 -11.49
C ASP A 845 -8.87 42.13 -12.41
N GLU A 846 -7.74 41.66 -11.86
CA GLU A 846 -6.53 41.32 -12.59
C GLU A 846 -6.39 39.76 -12.73
N GLY A 847 -7.48 39.07 -13.04
CA GLY A 847 -7.56 37.64 -13.21
C GLY A 847 -7.20 37.16 -14.63
N LEU A 848 -6.59 35.97 -14.75
CA LEU A 848 -6.32 35.32 -16.02
C LEU A 848 -7.64 34.90 -16.69
N LYS A 849 -7.92 35.41 -17.87
CA LYS A 849 -9.02 34.94 -18.72
C LYS A 849 -8.53 33.74 -19.53
N VAL A 850 -8.87 32.54 -19.07
CA VAL A 850 -8.51 31.30 -19.75
C VAL A 850 -9.29 31.20 -21.05
N THR A 851 -8.59 31.02 -22.18
CA THR A 851 -9.18 30.86 -23.51
C THR A 851 -9.15 29.42 -23.98
N LYS A 852 -8.23 28.61 -23.39
CA LYS A 852 -8.13 27.19 -23.66
C LYS A 852 -7.41 26.48 -22.52
N TYR A 853 -7.92 25.31 -22.12
CA TYR A 853 -7.16 24.42 -21.26
C TYR A 853 -7.31 22.94 -21.66
N THR A 854 -6.29 22.18 -21.34
CA THR A 854 -6.28 20.71 -21.43
C THR A 854 -5.70 20.16 -20.15
N SER A 855 -5.56 18.85 -20.05
CA SER A 855 -4.94 18.26 -18.85
C SER A 855 -3.53 18.80 -18.56
N ASP A 856 -2.73 19.18 -19.58
CA ASP A 856 -1.33 19.60 -19.40
C ASP A 856 -1.00 21.01 -19.94
N THR A 857 -2.02 21.79 -20.33
CA THR A 857 -1.79 23.11 -20.92
C THR A 857 -2.89 24.07 -20.47
N ILE A 858 -2.52 25.32 -20.15
CA ILE A 858 -3.41 26.45 -19.93
C ILE A 858 -2.96 27.59 -20.82
N GLU A 859 -3.89 28.20 -21.57
CA GLU A 859 -3.64 29.38 -22.42
C GLU A 859 -4.69 30.43 -22.07
N GLY A 860 -4.29 31.69 -22.05
CA GLY A 860 -5.20 32.79 -21.74
C GLY A 860 -4.54 34.16 -21.88
N THR A 861 -5.29 35.22 -21.50
CA THR A 861 -4.81 36.57 -21.47
C THR A 861 -5.05 37.20 -20.10
N ILE A 862 -4.15 38.06 -19.68
CA ILE A 862 -4.26 38.83 -18.44
C ILE A 862 -3.97 40.29 -18.71
N ASP A 863 -4.77 41.18 -18.12
CA ASP A 863 -4.59 42.62 -18.21
C ASP A 863 -4.07 43.18 -16.88
N VAL A 864 -2.76 43.43 -16.83
CA VAL A 864 -2.04 43.85 -15.61
C VAL A 864 -2.05 45.35 -15.47
N GLN A 865 -2.77 45.87 -14.48
CA GLN A 865 -2.91 47.29 -14.25
C GLN A 865 -1.67 47.88 -13.56
N ARG A 866 -1.01 47.09 -12.73
CA ARG A 866 0.24 47.45 -12.01
C ARG A 866 1.18 46.28 -11.93
N SER A 867 2.50 46.55 -12.05
CA SER A 867 3.49 45.49 -11.93
C SER A 867 3.45 44.83 -10.55
N GLY A 868 3.35 43.51 -10.51
CA GLY A 868 3.15 42.71 -9.31
C GLY A 868 3.64 41.27 -9.47
N VAL A 869 3.04 40.39 -8.73
CA VAL A 869 3.31 38.97 -8.78
C VAL A 869 2.13 38.28 -9.47
N PHE A 870 2.38 37.71 -10.63
CA PHE A 870 1.48 36.72 -11.23
C PHE A 870 1.50 35.48 -10.35
N MET A 871 0.40 35.18 -9.72
CA MET A 871 0.22 34.08 -8.79
C MET A 871 -0.78 33.08 -9.35
N THR A 872 -0.55 31.77 -9.14
CA THR A 872 -1.47 30.71 -9.55
C THR A 872 -1.91 29.91 -8.34
N SER A 873 -3.01 29.17 -8.47
CA SER A 873 -3.38 28.08 -7.54
C SER A 873 -2.91 26.69 -8.02
N ILE A 874 -1.77 26.64 -8.72
CA ILE A 874 -1.15 25.42 -9.24
C ILE A 874 0.10 25.11 -8.40
N PRO A 875 0.26 23.90 -7.88
CA PRO A 875 1.45 23.50 -7.12
C PRO A 875 2.75 23.71 -7.89
N TYR A 876 3.77 24.22 -7.20
CA TYR A 876 5.07 24.46 -7.78
C TYR A 876 5.78 23.12 -8.09
N GLU A 877 5.89 22.86 -9.38
CA GLU A 877 6.60 21.71 -9.94
C GLU A 877 7.51 22.14 -11.10
N LYS A 878 8.71 21.57 -11.17
CA LYS A 878 9.65 21.87 -12.28
C LYS A 878 9.12 21.40 -13.65
N GLY A 879 8.09 20.54 -13.65
CA GLY A 879 7.41 20.09 -14.87
C GLY A 879 6.67 21.21 -15.60
N TRP A 880 6.22 22.27 -14.88
CA TRP A 880 5.55 23.40 -15.47
C TRP A 880 6.52 24.39 -16.11
N THR A 881 6.20 24.84 -17.30
CA THR A 881 6.89 25.93 -18.00
C THR A 881 5.91 27.04 -18.32
N LEU A 882 6.21 28.25 -17.85
CA LEU A 882 5.43 29.46 -18.10
C LEU A 882 6.03 30.22 -19.28
N TYR A 883 5.18 30.61 -20.20
CA TYR A 883 5.48 31.52 -21.31
C TYR A 883 4.60 32.76 -21.17
N VAL A 884 5.20 33.95 -21.26
CA VAL A 884 4.54 35.24 -21.32
C VAL A 884 4.89 35.86 -22.66
N ASP A 885 3.89 36.20 -23.46
CA ASP A 885 4.05 36.76 -24.81
C ASP A 885 4.95 35.90 -25.73
N GLY A 886 4.92 34.57 -25.53
CA GLY A 886 5.72 33.61 -26.27
C GLY A 886 7.12 33.33 -25.70
N GLU A 887 7.61 34.17 -24.77
CA GLU A 887 8.92 33.99 -24.16
C GLU A 887 8.85 33.20 -22.85
N LYS A 888 9.81 32.27 -22.66
CA LYS A 888 9.88 31.47 -21.44
C LYS A 888 10.30 32.33 -20.25
N VAL A 889 9.50 32.31 -19.21
CA VAL A 889 9.71 33.08 -17.96
C VAL A 889 10.09 32.11 -16.82
N LYS A 890 11.02 32.54 -15.97
CA LYS A 890 11.42 31.82 -14.78
C LYS A 890 10.31 31.91 -13.72
N THR A 891 9.82 30.76 -13.31
CA THR A 891 8.85 30.64 -12.22
C THR A 891 9.54 30.61 -10.85
N GLN A 892 8.81 30.99 -9.82
CA GLN A 892 9.21 30.96 -8.41
C GLN A 892 8.07 30.41 -7.58
N GLU A 893 8.39 29.87 -6.42
CA GLU A 893 7.40 29.40 -5.46
C GLU A 893 6.90 30.59 -4.61
N VAL A 894 5.59 30.60 -4.33
CA VAL A 894 4.93 31.55 -3.43
C VAL A 894 4.06 30.79 -2.44
N MET A 895 3.91 31.31 -1.21
CA MET A 895 3.19 30.66 -0.12
C MET A 895 3.71 29.22 0.15
N GLU A 896 4.98 28.95 -0.15
CA GLU A 896 5.63 27.62 -0.03
C GLU A 896 4.98 26.51 -0.86
N VAL A 897 4.09 26.85 -1.83
CA VAL A 897 3.31 25.82 -2.54
C VAL A 897 3.00 26.14 -4.00
N PHE A 898 2.74 27.40 -4.38
CA PHE A 898 2.17 27.71 -5.69
C PHE A 898 3.18 28.33 -6.66
N ILE A 899 2.91 28.13 -7.97
CA ILE A 899 3.69 28.75 -9.04
C ILE A 899 3.40 30.25 -9.10
N SER A 900 4.47 31.04 -9.22
CA SER A 900 4.40 32.48 -9.44
C SER A 900 5.49 32.99 -10.38
N ALA A 901 5.32 34.21 -10.90
CA ALA A 901 6.33 34.96 -11.65
C ALA A 901 6.14 36.46 -11.46
N ASP A 902 7.21 37.24 -11.62
CA ASP A 902 7.08 38.71 -11.66
C ASP A 902 6.50 39.11 -13.02
N MET A 903 5.54 40.03 -13.01
CA MET A 903 4.88 40.51 -14.21
C MET A 903 4.80 42.04 -14.24
N THR A 904 5.03 42.60 -15.42
CA THR A 904 4.97 44.04 -15.65
C THR A 904 3.56 44.47 -16.04
N LYS A 905 3.26 45.80 -15.88
CA LYS A 905 2.02 46.37 -16.37
C LYS A 905 1.88 46.19 -17.88
N GLY A 906 0.68 45.77 -18.34
CA GLY A 906 0.34 45.58 -19.74
C GLY A 906 -0.62 44.39 -19.91
N THR A 907 -1.09 44.21 -21.12
CA THR A 907 -1.87 43.03 -21.50
C THR A 907 -0.93 41.95 -22.01
N HIS A 908 -0.96 40.79 -21.39
CA HIS A 908 -0.04 39.67 -21.68
C HIS A 908 -0.80 38.40 -22.13
N THR A 909 -0.20 37.68 -23.06
CA THR A 909 -0.62 36.33 -23.41
C THR A 909 0.14 35.34 -22.54
N ILE A 910 -0.61 34.45 -21.88
CA ILE A 910 -0.06 33.48 -20.96
C ILE A 910 -0.25 32.06 -21.56
N LYS A 911 0.84 31.29 -21.51
CA LYS A 911 0.78 29.85 -21.78
C LYS A 911 1.58 29.09 -20.73
N MET A 912 0.94 28.16 -20.06
CA MET A 912 1.56 27.21 -19.14
C MET A 912 1.49 25.81 -19.74
N LYS A 913 2.61 25.09 -19.78
CA LYS A 913 2.68 23.73 -20.31
C LYS A 913 3.40 22.82 -19.34
N TYR A 914 2.79 21.66 -19.07
CA TYR A 914 3.35 20.65 -18.18
C TYR A 914 4.03 19.50 -18.95
N THR A 915 5.20 19.12 -18.50
CA THR A 915 5.89 17.89 -18.90
C THR A 915 6.53 17.27 -17.67
N PRO A 916 6.16 16.04 -17.27
CA PRO A 916 6.65 15.43 -16.03
C PRO A 916 8.18 15.38 -15.98
N GLU A 917 8.75 15.78 -14.84
CA GLU A 917 10.21 15.70 -14.63
C GLU A 917 10.64 14.22 -14.70
N GLY A 918 11.76 13.95 -15.39
CA GLY A 918 12.25 12.59 -15.60
C GLY A 918 11.64 11.84 -16.78
N PHE A 919 10.51 12.28 -17.33
CA PHE A 919 9.83 11.55 -18.42
C PHE A 919 10.69 11.52 -19.71
N VAL A 920 11.14 12.66 -20.20
CA VAL A 920 11.92 12.74 -21.45
C VAL A 920 13.23 11.95 -21.36
N PRO A 921 14.11 12.15 -20.35
CA PRO A 921 15.31 11.33 -20.22
C PRO A 921 14.96 9.85 -20.00
N GLY A 922 13.89 9.53 -19.29
CA GLY A 922 13.38 8.16 -19.12
C GLY A 922 13.05 7.51 -20.45
N VAL A 923 12.36 8.20 -21.37
CA VAL A 923 12.06 7.73 -22.73
C VAL A 923 13.32 7.47 -23.53
N ILE A 924 14.27 8.40 -23.51
CA ILE A 924 15.54 8.25 -24.24
C ILE A 924 16.30 7.00 -23.79
N ILE A 925 16.46 6.83 -22.47
CA ILE A 925 17.16 5.67 -21.90
C ILE A 925 16.40 4.37 -22.18
N SER A 926 15.07 4.39 -22.10
CA SER A 926 14.23 3.22 -22.39
C SER A 926 14.36 2.78 -23.85
N ILE A 927 14.39 3.70 -24.80
CA ILE A 927 14.64 3.40 -26.21
C ILE A 927 16.03 2.76 -26.39
N MET A 928 17.07 3.29 -25.75
CA MET A 928 18.42 2.70 -25.80
C MET A 928 18.43 1.28 -25.21
N ALA A 929 17.75 1.05 -24.09
CA ALA A 929 17.62 -0.26 -23.48
C ALA A 929 16.85 -1.25 -24.38
N LEU A 930 15.80 -0.81 -25.05
CA LEU A 930 15.04 -1.60 -26.00
C LEU A 930 15.91 -1.99 -27.22
N ILE A 931 16.69 -1.06 -27.76
CA ILE A 931 17.65 -1.33 -28.82
C ILE A 931 18.69 -2.36 -28.38
N ALA A 932 19.23 -2.23 -27.16
CA ALA A 932 20.17 -3.19 -26.59
C ALA A 932 19.53 -4.59 -26.45
N PHE A 933 18.27 -4.67 -25.98
CA PHE A 933 17.52 -5.93 -25.87
C PHE A 933 17.30 -6.57 -27.26
N ILE A 934 16.87 -5.78 -28.26
CA ILE A 934 16.69 -6.26 -29.64
C ILE A 934 18.01 -6.76 -30.20
N PHE A 935 19.12 -6.03 -30.01
CA PHE A 935 20.46 -6.45 -30.40
C PHE A 935 20.84 -7.80 -29.79
N LEU A 936 20.59 -8.00 -28.48
CA LEU A 936 20.81 -9.30 -27.82
C LEU A 936 19.97 -10.41 -28.45
N CYS A 937 18.72 -10.14 -28.78
CA CYS A 937 17.82 -11.10 -29.44
C CYS A 937 18.29 -11.48 -30.83
N VAL A 938 18.75 -10.52 -31.63
CA VAL A 938 19.29 -10.76 -32.97
C VAL A 938 20.60 -11.55 -32.88
N LYS A 939 21.51 -11.18 -32.00
CA LYS A 939 22.75 -11.91 -31.74
C LYS A 939 22.47 -13.38 -31.36
N ASP A 940 21.55 -13.62 -30.43
CA ASP A 940 21.13 -14.96 -29.99
C ASP A 940 20.63 -15.81 -31.18
N LYS A 941 19.80 -15.21 -32.05
CA LYS A 941 19.27 -15.87 -33.25
C LYS A 941 20.38 -16.20 -34.26
N LEU A 942 21.25 -15.25 -34.56
CA LEU A 942 22.37 -15.47 -35.53
C LEU A 942 23.33 -16.54 -35.02
N THR A 943 23.65 -16.54 -33.73
CA THR A 943 24.49 -17.60 -33.14
C THR A 943 23.80 -18.97 -33.23
N ALA A 944 22.48 -19.03 -33.02
CA ALA A 944 21.70 -20.26 -33.16
C ALA A 944 21.67 -20.78 -34.62
N ASP A 945 21.69 -19.88 -35.60
CA ASP A 945 21.70 -20.19 -37.03
C ASP A 945 23.16 -20.48 -37.58
N GLY A 946 24.18 -20.50 -36.71
CA GLY A 946 25.57 -20.75 -37.07
C GLY A 946 26.21 -19.58 -37.85
N LYS A 947 25.62 -18.39 -37.85
CA LYS A 947 26.12 -17.20 -38.53
C LYS A 947 26.89 -16.31 -37.55
N GLU A 948 28.15 -16.02 -37.86
CA GLU A 948 28.96 -15.05 -37.10
C GLU A 948 28.51 -13.61 -37.40
N PHE A 949 28.45 -12.80 -36.35
CA PHE A 949 28.15 -11.37 -36.45
C PHE A 949 29.36 -10.65 -37.11
N ALA A 950 29.26 -10.23 -38.36
CA ALA A 950 30.34 -9.65 -39.18
C ALA A 950 31.01 -8.39 -38.58
N PHE A 951 30.40 -7.78 -37.53
CA PHE A 951 30.88 -6.55 -36.89
C PHE A 951 32.11 -6.74 -35.97
N PHE A 952 32.44 -7.98 -35.57
CA PHE A 952 33.57 -8.29 -34.67
C PHE A 952 34.68 -9.14 -35.31
N LYS A 953 34.82 -9.16 -36.65
CA LYS A 953 36.06 -9.66 -37.19
C LYS A 953 37.18 -8.70 -36.81
N LYS A 954 37.85 -9.00 -35.69
CA LYS A 954 39.18 -8.44 -35.44
C LYS A 954 40.05 -8.71 -36.68
N LYS A 955 40.55 -7.65 -37.25
CA LYS A 955 41.76 -7.78 -38.09
C LYS A 955 42.81 -8.46 -37.23
N GLN A 956 43.09 -9.72 -37.48
CA GLN A 956 44.32 -10.35 -37.08
C GLN A 956 45.50 -9.76 -37.90
#